data_6d58061140b295434e49641e0d002968
#
_entry.id   6d58061140b295434e49641e0d002968
#
_cell.length_a   1.000
_cell.length_b   1.000
_cell.length_c   1.000
_cell.angle_alpha   90.00
_cell.angle_beta   90.00
_cell.angle_gamma   90.00
#
_symmetry.space_group_name_H-M   'P 1'
#
loop_
_entity.id
_entity.type
_entity.pdbx_description
1 polymer ?
#
loop_
_entity_poly.entity_id
_entity_poly.type
_entity_poly.pdbx_seq_one_letter_code
_entity_poly.pdbx_strand_id
1 'polypeptide(L)'
;MKGFEKLSALLRLCGLIILLSTALVAQVPSPKSVLGFNPTDDKTIADWTQISNYFSRLDAASNRVSVKEIGKTTLGKPMIVAFISAPDNIKNLERYRQISAKLADPRTVKDAAELETLIKTGKSIVSISCSIHSTEIVASQMSMNLAYELATAEDDETKEILNNTILLLIPTSNPDGVDIVANWYRKTLGTKSEGSSPPELYHHYAGHDNNRDWFMLNLPETQAITKLYWQEWYPQFVYDVHQMGQTGARFVIPPFFDPPYPRIPPSILREVGLVGYKMAADLQAKNIAGVATNTTFDTWWHGGFRSAPYYHNAVGILSEAASADLMSPITVTKEQMQRSRPSRGLASPLSADTAHPDVWEGGLWRPQNIAEIEMTASRAILSLAAKYRARYLRNFYELNSASTKSDPDVPQAYVITAGQPRTENVARLLEILRWQGIEVYEMKNELWVKHSKTEDFHEIPLGSFLVFLNQPQKNNVLALFEKQVYPHRVNEKGEAEQPYDVAGWTLPLQMGVETYEVWDIRELDKFRGTLKRVDNMNQARAVLNLDQSATPFPKLTNPLKTNPKIGLYKPFSPSMDEGWTRFVFDTYKIPYRSISNDDMRNGRLDYDAIILAADNENTIVNGLSAQRYPDEFAGGIGDSGVEHLKKFVDNGGKLICFDDSCEMVIKRFNLPLRNVLNGLARNQFYNPGSLVKLKVSTRHPYAKGMLEETPAYFITSSAFDIAADARVSVIAQYADKDALISGWMLGEKYLNGKAALVEASHGKGKLVLFAFRPQHRGQTFGTFPFIFNALEK
;
A
#
# COMPACT_ATOMS: atom_id res chain seq x y z
N MET A 1 -80.42 -24.36 6.84
CA MET A 1 -79.92 -23.01 6.41
C MET A 1 -78.85 -22.37 7.30
N LYS A 2 -78.82 -22.65 8.62
CA LYS A 2 -77.83 -22.03 9.49
C LYS A 2 -76.35 -22.57 9.42
N GLY A 3 -76.15 -23.71 8.73
CA GLY A 3 -74.80 -24.30 8.55
C GLY A 3 -74.04 -23.78 7.34
N PHE A 4 -74.73 -23.33 6.32
CA PHE A 4 -74.09 -22.86 5.08
C PHE A 4 -73.53 -21.43 5.21
N GLU A 5 -74.08 -20.54 6.04
CA GLU A 5 -73.60 -19.21 6.27
C GLU A 5 -72.32 -19.18 7.08
N LYS A 6 -72.13 -20.11 8.04
CA LYS A 6 -70.90 -20.21 8.82
C LYS A 6 -69.68 -20.72 8.01
N LEU A 7 -69.99 -21.66 7.03
CA LEU A 7 -68.93 -22.16 6.13
C LEU A 7 -68.44 -21.06 5.11
N SER A 8 -69.43 -20.28 4.64
CA SER A 8 -69.15 -19.15 3.75
C SER A 8 -68.34 -18.01 4.44
N ALA A 9 -68.63 -17.74 5.73
CA ALA A 9 -67.89 -16.76 6.51
C ALA A 9 -66.46 -17.23 6.84
N LEU A 10 -66.28 -18.53 7.15
CA LEU A 10 -64.92 -19.11 7.37
C LEU A 10 -64.10 -19.13 6.09
N LEU A 11 -64.67 -19.47 4.93
CA LEU A 11 -63.99 -19.44 3.63
C LEU A 11 -63.60 -18.00 3.19
N ARG A 12 -64.41 -17.00 3.51
CA ARG A 12 -64.06 -15.59 3.28
C ARG A 12 -63.00 -15.09 4.23
N LEU A 13 -62.94 -15.53 5.49
CA LEU A 13 -61.92 -15.18 6.47
C LEU A 13 -60.60 -15.87 6.13
N CYS A 14 -60.60 -17.14 5.69
CA CYS A 14 -59.39 -17.83 5.19
C CYS A 14 -58.90 -17.24 3.88
N GLY A 15 -59.77 -16.81 2.96
CA GLY A 15 -59.44 -16.10 1.73
C GLY A 15 -58.81 -14.73 1.99
N LEU A 16 -59.30 -13.99 2.99
CA LEU A 16 -58.73 -12.71 3.42
C LEU A 16 -57.37 -12.87 4.14
N ILE A 17 -57.15 -13.96 4.88
CA ILE A 17 -55.87 -14.27 5.52
C ILE A 17 -54.83 -14.74 4.49
N ILE A 18 -55.24 -15.42 3.42
CA ILE A 18 -54.37 -15.84 2.31
C ILE A 18 -53.99 -14.63 1.40
N LEU A 19 -54.88 -13.64 1.27
CA LEU A 19 -54.58 -12.39 0.53
C LEU A 19 -53.76 -11.36 1.32
N LEU A 20 -53.65 -11.50 2.66
CA LEU A 20 -52.80 -10.66 3.51
C LEU A 20 -51.39 -11.23 3.79
N SER A 21 -51.12 -12.43 3.28
CA SER A 21 -49.75 -12.94 3.12
C SER A 21 -49.09 -12.49 1.81
N THR A 22 -49.35 -11.28 1.32
CA THR A 22 -48.40 -10.57 0.51
C THR A 22 -47.19 -10.42 1.41
N ALA A 23 -46.17 -11.23 1.14
CA ALA A 23 -44.87 -11.05 1.76
C ALA A 23 -44.59 -9.57 1.71
N LEU A 24 -44.55 -8.90 2.89
CA LEU A 24 -43.88 -7.62 3.00
C LEU A 24 -42.46 -7.89 2.48
N VAL A 25 -42.24 -7.66 1.20
CA VAL A 25 -40.87 -7.55 0.68
C VAL A 25 -40.28 -6.41 1.48
N ALA A 26 -39.43 -6.76 2.44
CA ALA A 26 -38.81 -5.78 3.28
C ALA A 26 -38.18 -4.74 2.36
N GLN A 27 -38.63 -3.50 2.43
CA GLN A 27 -38.12 -2.44 1.58
C GLN A 27 -36.61 -2.32 1.83
N VAL A 28 -35.80 -2.39 0.77
CA VAL A 28 -34.35 -2.23 0.87
C VAL A 28 -34.06 -0.91 1.60
N PRO A 29 -33.35 -0.94 2.74
CA PRO A 29 -33.19 0.26 3.55
C PRO A 29 -32.22 1.24 2.88
N SER A 30 -32.63 2.51 2.77
CA SER A 30 -31.71 3.57 2.33
C SER A 30 -30.69 3.88 3.43
N PRO A 31 -29.48 4.37 3.09
CA PRO A 31 -28.49 4.79 4.10
C PRO A 31 -29.11 5.75 5.13
N LYS A 32 -29.85 6.75 4.68
CA LYS A 32 -30.54 7.71 5.54
C LYS A 32 -31.51 7.05 6.53
N SER A 33 -32.23 6.03 6.12
CA SER A 33 -33.19 5.33 7.00
C SER A 33 -32.52 4.55 8.13
N VAL A 34 -31.25 4.16 7.95
CA VAL A 34 -30.44 3.41 8.93
C VAL A 34 -29.63 4.34 9.81
N LEU A 35 -29.01 5.37 9.21
CA LEU A 35 -28.08 6.27 9.88
C LEU A 35 -28.77 7.48 10.53
N GLY A 36 -29.97 7.88 10.04
CA GLY A 36 -30.63 9.12 10.42
C GLY A 36 -30.19 10.36 9.61
N PHE A 37 -29.16 10.23 8.78
CA PHE A 37 -28.64 11.28 7.89
C PHE A 37 -28.17 10.66 6.57
N ASN A 38 -28.01 11.49 5.50
CA ASN A 38 -27.35 11.02 4.28
C ASN A 38 -25.84 10.99 4.53
N PRO A 39 -25.13 9.90 4.15
CA PRO A 39 -23.72 9.74 4.51
C PRO A 39 -22.79 10.79 3.87
N THR A 40 -23.25 11.50 2.83
CA THR A 40 -22.48 12.52 2.12
C THR A 40 -22.99 13.96 2.40
N ASP A 41 -23.93 14.14 3.32
CA ASP A 41 -24.37 15.47 3.74
C ASP A 41 -23.24 16.21 4.48
N ASP A 42 -23.23 17.54 4.36
CA ASP A 42 -22.27 18.39 5.05
C ASP A 42 -22.30 18.13 6.56
N LYS A 43 -21.13 18.07 7.16
CA LYS A 43 -20.94 17.93 8.62
C LYS A 43 -21.53 16.65 9.22
N THR A 44 -21.74 15.63 8.41
CA THR A 44 -22.12 14.28 8.86
C THR A 44 -21.03 13.29 8.57
N ILE A 45 -20.88 12.26 9.41
CA ILE A 45 -19.90 11.20 9.20
C ILE A 45 -20.38 9.92 9.87
N ALA A 46 -20.39 8.82 9.14
CA ALA A 46 -20.58 7.48 9.66
C ALA A 46 -19.23 6.86 10.04
N ASP A 47 -19.16 6.26 11.22
CA ASP A 47 -18.03 5.43 11.66
C ASP A 47 -18.13 4.00 11.11
N TRP A 48 -17.11 3.20 11.37
CA TRP A 48 -17.08 1.82 10.87
C TRP A 48 -18.22 0.95 11.40
N THR A 49 -18.62 1.14 12.64
CA THR A 49 -19.77 0.40 13.21
C THR A 49 -21.05 0.73 12.46
N GLN A 50 -21.28 1.98 12.12
CA GLN A 50 -22.45 2.42 11.36
C GLN A 50 -22.40 1.92 9.91
N ILE A 51 -21.25 2.01 9.26
CA ILE A 51 -21.06 1.52 7.89
C ILE A 51 -21.30 0.00 7.82
N SER A 52 -20.61 -0.77 8.66
CA SER A 52 -20.75 -2.24 8.66
C SER A 52 -22.15 -2.72 9.01
N ASN A 53 -22.83 -2.04 9.96
CA ASN A 53 -24.24 -2.31 10.27
C ASN A 53 -25.18 -2.02 9.07
N TYR A 54 -24.91 -0.93 8.33
CA TYR A 54 -25.69 -0.63 7.12
C TYR A 54 -25.54 -1.76 6.09
N PHE A 55 -24.30 -2.17 5.79
CA PHE A 55 -24.07 -3.27 4.84
C PHE A 55 -24.69 -4.60 5.29
N SER A 56 -24.68 -4.91 6.58
CA SER A 56 -25.35 -6.08 7.11
C SER A 56 -26.87 -6.03 6.93
N ARG A 57 -27.50 -4.87 7.09
CA ARG A 57 -28.94 -4.68 6.85
C ARG A 57 -29.28 -4.73 5.37
N LEU A 58 -28.40 -4.22 4.52
CA LEU A 58 -28.56 -4.25 3.08
C LEU A 58 -28.50 -5.69 2.56
N ASP A 59 -27.54 -6.49 3.04
CA ASP A 59 -27.43 -7.94 2.76
C ASP A 59 -28.72 -8.69 3.13
N ALA A 60 -29.22 -8.45 4.33
CA ALA A 60 -30.44 -9.11 4.81
C ALA A 60 -31.72 -8.72 4.02
N ALA A 61 -31.75 -7.54 3.38
CA ALA A 61 -32.93 -6.99 2.72
C ALA A 61 -32.88 -7.09 1.18
N SER A 62 -31.73 -7.36 0.56
CA SER A 62 -31.58 -7.38 -0.90
C SER A 62 -31.01 -8.69 -1.41
N ASN A 63 -31.67 -9.28 -2.40
CA ASN A 63 -31.15 -10.45 -3.09
C ASN A 63 -30.05 -10.13 -4.14
N ARG A 64 -29.71 -8.83 -4.33
CA ARG A 64 -28.62 -8.36 -5.20
C ARG A 64 -27.31 -8.18 -4.45
N VAL A 65 -27.31 -8.33 -3.13
CA VAL A 65 -26.15 -8.08 -2.25
C VAL A 65 -25.85 -9.31 -1.41
N SER A 66 -24.56 -9.59 -1.20
CA SER A 66 -24.09 -10.59 -0.22
C SER A 66 -22.82 -10.07 0.43
N VAL A 67 -22.81 -9.93 1.77
CA VAL A 67 -21.69 -9.39 2.53
C VAL A 67 -20.90 -10.52 3.19
N LYS A 68 -19.57 -10.44 3.11
CA LYS A 68 -18.67 -11.41 3.75
C LYS A 68 -17.54 -10.70 4.49
N GLU A 69 -17.16 -11.24 5.64
CA GLU A 69 -15.92 -10.89 6.31
C GLU A 69 -14.74 -11.53 5.57
N ILE A 70 -13.72 -10.75 5.25
CA ILE A 70 -12.51 -11.18 4.52
C ILE A 70 -11.27 -11.26 5.41
N GLY A 71 -11.34 -10.73 6.63
CA GLY A 71 -10.24 -10.71 7.59
C GLY A 71 -10.49 -9.70 8.70
N LYS A 72 -9.43 -9.44 9.45
CA LYS A 72 -9.43 -8.45 10.52
C LYS A 72 -8.33 -7.43 10.34
N THR A 73 -8.58 -6.20 10.78
CA THR A 73 -7.60 -5.12 10.79
C THR A 73 -6.52 -5.34 11.85
N THR A 74 -5.51 -4.50 11.81
CA THR A 74 -4.43 -4.44 12.81
C THR A 74 -4.97 -4.31 14.24
N LEU A 75 -6.06 -3.56 14.47
CA LEU A 75 -6.72 -3.43 15.79
C LEU A 75 -7.87 -4.42 15.99
N GLY A 76 -8.04 -5.40 15.10
CA GLY A 76 -8.96 -6.52 15.26
C GLY A 76 -10.39 -6.28 14.78
N LYS A 77 -10.69 -5.18 14.07
CA LYS A 77 -12.02 -4.93 13.49
C LYS A 77 -12.26 -5.83 12.26
N PRO A 78 -13.51 -6.24 12.01
CA PRO A 78 -13.84 -7.01 10.81
C PRO A 78 -13.63 -6.16 9.56
N MET A 79 -13.03 -6.73 8.54
CA MET A 79 -12.98 -6.21 7.18
C MET A 79 -14.04 -6.93 6.36
N ILE A 80 -14.84 -6.19 5.60
CA ILE A 80 -15.93 -6.76 4.80
C ILE A 80 -15.79 -6.45 3.31
N VAL A 81 -16.33 -7.32 2.49
CA VAL A 81 -16.64 -7.10 1.07
C VAL A 81 -18.12 -7.32 0.82
N ALA A 82 -18.76 -6.40 0.11
CA ALA A 82 -20.11 -6.57 -0.41
C ALA A 82 -20.04 -7.02 -1.87
N PHE A 83 -20.50 -8.25 -2.14
CA PHE A 83 -20.72 -8.74 -3.50
C PHE A 83 -22.05 -8.18 -3.99
N ILE A 84 -22.03 -7.43 -5.09
CA ILE A 84 -23.23 -6.83 -5.67
C ILE A 84 -23.37 -7.27 -7.12
N SER A 85 -24.52 -7.89 -7.45
CA SER A 85 -24.81 -8.43 -8.79
C SER A 85 -26.29 -8.76 -8.93
N ALA A 86 -26.72 -9.27 -10.11
CA ALA A 86 -28.06 -9.79 -10.29
C ALA A 86 -28.34 -10.96 -9.32
N PRO A 87 -29.61 -11.17 -8.90
CA PRO A 87 -29.96 -12.18 -7.90
C PRO A 87 -29.48 -13.59 -8.25
N ASP A 88 -29.54 -13.97 -9.53
CA ASP A 88 -29.04 -15.28 -9.97
C ASP A 88 -27.53 -15.40 -9.92
N ASN A 89 -26.80 -14.29 -10.11
CA ASN A 89 -25.35 -14.27 -9.96
C ASN A 89 -24.95 -14.41 -8.48
N ILE A 90 -25.63 -13.70 -7.58
CA ILE A 90 -25.40 -13.79 -6.11
C ILE A 90 -25.63 -15.23 -5.60
N LYS A 91 -26.66 -15.92 -6.08
CA LYS A 91 -26.90 -17.34 -5.74
C LYS A 91 -25.79 -18.27 -6.24
N ASN A 92 -25.07 -17.89 -7.27
CA ASN A 92 -24.07 -18.72 -7.97
C ASN A 92 -22.64 -18.17 -7.87
N LEU A 93 -22.29 -17.40 -6.83
CA LEU A 93 -20.98 -16.77 -6.68
C LEU A 93 -19.83 -17.77 -6.80
N GLU A 94 -19.94 -18.95 -6.20
CA GLU A 94 -18.91 -19.99 -6.26
C GLU A 94 -18.61 -20.45 -7.70
N ARG A 95 -19.65 -20.61 -8.53
CA ARG A 95 -19.47 -20.93 -9.96
C ARG A 95 -18.64 -19.86 -10.67
N TYR A 96 -18.93 -18.58 -10.43
CA TYR A 96 -18.20 -17.49 -11.09
C TYR A 96 -16.79 -17.35 -10.55
N ARG A 97 -16.56 -17.61 -9.27
CA ARG A 97 -15.24 -17.71 -8.67
C ARG A 97 -14.39 -18.77 -9.37
N GLN A 98 -14.95 -19.97 -9.61
CA GLN A 98 -14.26 -21.04 -10.33
C GLN A 98 -13.99 -20.70 -11.80
N ILE A 99 -14.91 -20.00 -12.48
CA ILE A 99 -14.69 -19.51 -13.84
C ILE A 99 -13.51 -18.52 -13.86
N SER A 100 -13.48 -17.55 -12.94
CA SER A 100 -12.41 -16.58 -12.87
C SER A 100 -11.05 -17.23 -12.56
N ALA A 101 -11.01 -18.20 -11.66
CA ALA A 101 -9.82 -18.98 -11.34
C ALA A 101 -9.27 -19.75 -12.55
N LYS A 102 -10.14 -20.35 -13.38
CA LYS A 102 -9.72 -21.02 -14.62
C LYS A 102 -9.15 -20.02 -15.66
N LEU A 103 -9.76 -18.85 -15.78
CA LEU A 103 -9.25 -17.82 -16.67
C LEU A 103 -7.91 -17.22 -16.18
N ALA A 104 -7.69 -17.20 -14.86
CA ALA A 104 -6.44 -16.76 -14.24
C ALA A 104 -5.30 -17.78 -14.41
N ASP A 105 -5.61 -19.08 -14.50
CA ASP A 105 -4.63 -20.13 -14.82
C ASP A 105 -5.03 -20.90 -16.09
N PRO A 106 -4.60 -20.42 -17.26
CA PRO A 106 -4.93 -21.02 -18.56
C PRO A 106 -4.53 -22.48 -18.71
N ARG A 107 -3.57 -22.98 -17.94
CA ARG A 107 -3.12 -24.38 -17.95
C ARG A 107 -4.21 -25.34 -17.46
N THR A 108 -5.23 -24.82 -16.78
CA THR A 108 -6.38 -25.59 -16.26
C THR A 108 -7.55 -25.64 -17.24
N VAL A 109 -7.49 -24.90 -18.35
CA VAL A 109 -8.51 -24.88 -19.40
C VAL A 109 -8.19 -26.00 -20.40
N LYS A 110 -9.14 -26.91 -20.58
CA LYS A 110 -8.94 -28.14 -21.34
C LYS A 110 -8.73 -27.89 -22.83
N ASP A 111 -9.57 -27.06 -23.43
CA ASP A 111 -9.60 -26.81 -24.87
C ASP A 111 -10.31 -25.46 -25.19
N ALA A 112 -10.31 -25.11 -26.49
CA ALA A 112 -10.93 -23.88 -26.98
C ALA A 112 -12.45 -23.85 -26.72
N ALA A 113 -13.14 -24.99 -26.76
CA ALA A 113 -14.58 -25.06 -26.53
C ALA A 113 -14.94 -24.76 -25.07
N GLU A 114 -14.13 -25.26 -24.12
CA GLU A 114 -14.26 -24.88 -22.71
C GLU A 114 -14.01 -23.39 -22.53
N LEU A 115 -12.96 -22.83 -23.13
CA LEU A 115 -12.66 -21.38 -23.07
C LEU A 115 -13.85 -20.54 -23.53
N GLU A 116 -14.43 -20.86 -24.70
CA GLU A 116 -15.60 -20.15 -25.20
C GLU A 116 -16.80 -20.25 -24.24
N THR A 117 -16.99 -21.41 -23.60
CA THR A 117 -18.02 -21.60 -22.59
C THR A 117 -17.77 -20.73 -21.35
N LEU A 118 -16.52 -20.68 -20.85
CA LEU A 118 -16.15 -19.85 -19.71
C LEU A 118 -16.38 -18.35 -20.01
N ILE A 119 -15.96 -17.89 -21.20
CA ILE A 119 -16.17 -16.49 -21.64
C ILE A 119 -17.65 -16.18 -21.80
N LYS A 120 -18.41 -17.07 -22.43
CA LYS A 120 -19.87 -16.88 -22.65
C LYS A 120 -20.64 -16.77 -21.34
N THR A 121 -20.31 -17.60 -20.36
CA THR A 121 -21.06 -17.72 -19.10
C THR A 121 -20.46 -16.91 -17.94
N GLY A 122 -19.18 -16.60 -17.97
CA GLY A 122 -18.47 -15.86 -16.93
C GLY A 122 -18.99 -14.42 -16.75
N LYS A 123 -18.61 -13.79 -15.65
CA LYS A 123 -18.91 -12.38 -15.35
C LYS A 123 -17.60 -11.61 -15.18
N SER A 124 -17.58 -10.35 -15.55
CA SER A 124 -16.45 -9.47 -15.21
C SER A 124 -16.44 -9.24 -13.72
N ILE A 125 -15.31 -9.51 -13.08
CA ILE A 125 -15.11 -9.22 -11.65
C ILE A 125 -14.49 -7.82 -11.54
N VAL A 126 -15.21 -6.92 -10.87
CA VAL A 126 -14.77 -5.54 -10.64
C VAL A 126 -14.64 -5.33 -9.14
N SER A 127 -13.51 -4.86 -8.67
CA SER A 127 -13.35 -4.44 -7.28
C SER A 127 -13.27 -2.93 -7.18
N ILE A 128 -14.03 -2.35 -6.25
CA ILE A 128 -13.95 -0.94 -5.86
C ILE A 128 -13.62 -0.89 -4.38
N SER A 129 -12.51 -0.23 -4.05
CA SER A 129 -12.00 -0.07 -2.68
C SER A 129 -11.99 1.39 -2.29
N CYS A 130 -12.54 1.69 -1.11
CA CYS A 130 -12.74 3.04 -0.62
C CYS A 130 -11.84 3.35 0.58
N SER A 131 -11.46 4.60 0.73
CA SER A 131 -10.84 5.21 1.92
C SER A 131 -9.72 4.37 2.56
N ILE A 132 -8.76 3.88 1.78
CA ILE A 132 -7.53 3.29 2.33
C ILE A 132 -6.80 4.34 3.18
N HIS A 133 -6.73 5.58 2.71
CA HIS A 133 -6.36 6.74 3.49
C HIS A 133 -7.62 7.30 4.17
N SER A 134 -7.76 7.11 5.46
CA SER A 134 -9.04 7.39 6.12
C SER A 134 -9.37 8.87 6.27
N THR A 135 -8.42 9.77 6.11
CA THR A 135 -8.69 11.22 6.00
C THR A 135 -9.33 11.59 4.65
N GLU A 136 -9.28 10.71 3.66
CA GLU A 136 -9.98 10.76 2.38
C GLU A 136 -11.35 10.08 2.54
N ILE A 137 -12.15 10.61 3.47
CA ILE A 137 -13.25 9.92 4.11
C ILE A 137 -14.50 9.77 3.25
N VAL A 138 -14.67 10.59 2.20
CA VAL A 138 -15.93 10.64 1.43
C VAL A 138 -16.20 9.33 0.70
N ALA A 139 -15.18 8.64 0.21
CA ALA A 139 -15.35 7.39 -0.51
C ALA A 139 -16.03 6.30 0.33
N SER A 140 -15.67 6.19 1.63
CA SER A 140 -16.35 5.23 2.53
C SER A 140 -17.81 5.60 2.79
N GLN A 141 -18.12 6.88 2.83
CA GLN A 141 -19.50 7.38 2.96
C GLN A 141 -20.28 7.15 1.66
N MET A 142 -19.69 7.45 0.51
CA MET A 142 -20.24 7.24 -0.82
C MET A 142 -20.54 5.76 -1.10
N SER A 143 -19.74 4.83 -0.58
CA SER A 143 -19.90 3.39 -0.80
C SER A 143 -21.29 2.88 -0.42
N MET A 144 -21.91 3.45 0.63
CA MET A 144 -23.26 3.10 1.05
C MET A 144 -24.31 3.57 0.03
N ASN A 145 -24.14 4.75 -0.53
CA ASN A 145 -25.03 5.27 -1.58
C ASN A 145 -24.92 4.45 -2.87
N LEU A 146 -23.69 4.11 -3.29
CA LEU A 146 -23.46 3.27 -4.46
C LEU A 146 -24.10 1.89 -4.29
N ALA A 147 -23.91 1.25 -3.13
CA ALA A 147 -24.50 -0.05 -2.85
C ALA A 147 -26.03 -0.01 -2.84
N TYR A 148 -26.63 1.02 -2.25
CA TYR A 148 -28.09 1.22 -2.25
C TYR A 148 -28.64 1.41 -3.65
N GLU A 149 -28.03 2.26 -4.46
CA GLU A 149 -28.44 2.53 -5.84
C GLU A 149 -28.42 1.25 -6.66
N LEU A 150 -27.31 0.48 -6.64
CA LEU A 150 -27.21 -0.79 -7.35
C LEU A 150 -28.21 -1.86 -6.83
N ALA A 151 -28.51 -1.83 -5.54
CA ALA A 151 -29.49 -2.76 -4.95
C ALA A 151 -30.93 -2.46 -5.33
N THR A 152 -31.27 -1.21 -5.71
CA THR A 152 -32.66 -0.75 -5.87
C THR A 152 -33.02 -0.23 -7.26
N ALA A 153 -32.04 0.28 -8.04
CA ALA A 153 -32.33 0.84 -9.36
C ALA A 153 -32.80 -0.22 -10.37
N GLU A 154 -33.72 0.17 -11.25
CA GLU A 154 -34.35 -0.69 -12.24
C GLU A 154 -34.17 -0.20 -13.69
N ASP A 155 -33.30 0.79 -13.87
CA ASP A 155 -32.95 1.27 -15.23
C ASP A 155 -32.14 0.22 -16.01
N ASP A 156 -32.10 0.34 -17.32
CA ASP A 156 -31.47 -0.63 -18.21
C ASP A 156 -29.96 -0.73 -18.03
N GLU A 157 -29.28 0.40 -17.74
CA GLU A 157 -27.84 0.38 -17.48
C GLU A 157 -27.51 -0.39 -16.20
N THR A 158 -28.24 -0.15 -15.11
CA THR A 158 -28.06 -0.88 -13.86
C THR A 158 -28.32 -2.38 -14.05
N LYS A 159 -29.35 -2.73 -14.81
CA LYS A 159 -29.63 -4.16 -15.15
C LYS A 159 -28.49 -4.77 -15.99
N GLU A 160 -27.95 -4.05 -16.97
CA GLU A 160 -26.80 -4.51 -17.75
C GLU A 160 -25.58 -4.75 -16.85
N ILE A 161 -25.27 -3.79 -15.97
CA ILE A 161 -24.19 -3.89 -14.99
C ILE A 161 -24.37 -5.15 -14.12
N LEU A 162 -25.51 -5.28 -13.45
CA LEU A 162 -25.76 -6.38 -12.52
C LEU A 162 -25.76 -7.75 -13.23
N ASN A 163 -26.28 -7.85 -14.45
CA ASN A 163 -26.31 -9.09 -15.20
C ASN A 163 -24.92 -9.55 -15.68
N ASN A 164 -24.00 -8.65 -15.93
CA ASN A 164 -22.72 -8.92 -16.58
C ASN A 164 -21.49 -8.79 -15.68
N THR A 165 -21.64 -8.22 -14.48
CA THR A 165 -20.54 -8.05 -13.53
C THR A 165 -20.83 -8.65 -12.16
N ILE A 166 -19.78 -8.92 -11.41
CA ILE A 166 -19.82 -9.10 -9.95
C ILE A 166 -18.94 -8.02 -9.37
N LEU A 167 -19.55 -7.07 -8.68
CA LEU A 167 -18.83 -6.03 -7.95
C LEU A 167 -18.40 -6.57 -6.59
N LEU A 168 -17.11 -6.42 -6.27
CA LEU A 168 -16.53 -6.59 -4.95
C LEU A 168 -16.33 -5.18 -4.37
N LEU A 169 -17.32 -4.67 -3.64
CA LEU A 169 -17.24 -3.37 -2.99
C LEU A 169 -16.65 -3.53 -1.60
N ILE A 170 -15.48 -2.92 -1.38
CA ILE A 170 -14.83 -2.82 -0.06
C ILE A 170 -15.11 -1.42 0.47
N PRO A 171 -16.04 -1.27 1.45
CA PRO A 171 -16.48 0.04 1.93
C PRO A 171 -15.36 0.88 2.52
N THR A 172 -14.38 0.24 3.10
CA THR A 172 -13.09 0.83 3.45
C THR A 172 -12.01 -0.26 3.58
N SER A 173 -10.83 0.01 3.05
CA SER A 173 -9.65 -0.84 3.29
C SER A 173 -8.97 -0.56 4.64
N ASN A 174 -9.44 0.44 5.39
CA ASN A 174 -8.88 0.84 6.69
C ASN A 174 -9.99 1.16 7.72
N PRO A 175 -10.71 0.14 8.22
CA PRO A 175 -11.74 0.32 9.23
C PRO A 175 -11.29 1.02 10.52
N ASP A 176 -10.05 0.76 10.97
CA ASP A 176 -9.48 1.39 12.15
C ASP A 176 -9.36 2.90 11.98
N GLY A 177 -8.86 3.31 10.81
CA GLY A 177 -8.68 4.72 10.50
C GLY A 177 -9.98 5.47 10.29
N VAL A 178 -11.02 4.82 9.74
CA VAL A 178 -12.35 5.44 9.64
C VAL A 178 -12.87 5.84 11.01
N ASP A 179 -12.73 4.98 12.02
CA ASP A 179 -13.16 5.31 13.39
C ASP A 179 -12.28 6.41 14.01
N ILE A 180 -10.97 6.38 13.81
CA ILE A 180 -10.06 7.43 14.30
C ILE A 180 -10.48 8.80 13.73
N VAL A 181 -10.70 8.87 12.41
CA VAL A 181 -11.09 10.10 11.72
C VAL A 181 -12.50 10.54 12.12
N ALA A 182 -13.48 9.63 12.18
CA ALA A 182 -14.86 9.96 12.55
C ALA A 182 -14.94 10.48 13.99
N ASN A 183 -14.24 9.84 14.92
CA ASN A 183 -14.21 10.27 16.33
C ASN A 183 -13.53 11.63 16.50
N TRP A 184 -12.40 11.84 15.79
CA TRP A 184 -11.72 13.12 15.81
C TRP A 184 -12.58 14.24 15.22
N TYR A 185 -13.20 14.01 14.06
CA TYR A 185 -14.07 14.97 13.40
C TYR A 185 -15.26 15.38 14.28
N ARG A 186 -15.94 14.39 14.88
CA ARG A 186 -17.06 14.65 15.82
C ARG A 186 -16.62 15.46 17.04
N LYS A 187 -15.42 15.14 17.60
CA LYS A 187 -14.84 15.87 18.74
C LYS A 187 -14.52 17.33 18.38
N THR A 188 -14.10 17.59 17.16
CA THR A 188 -13.60 18.91 16.73
C THR A 188 -14.62 19.75 15.97
N LEU A 189 -15.77 19.20 15.62
CA LEU A 189 -16.83 19.91 14.91
C LEU A 189 -17.27 21.19 15.65
N GLY A 190 -17.29 22.32 14.94
CA GLY A 190 -17.59 23.65 15.50
C GLY A 190 -16.45 24.28 16.28
N THR A 191 -15.27 23.69 16.35
CA THR A 191 -14.08 24.25 17.01
C THR A 191 -13.05 24.78 16.00
N LYS A 192 -11.97 25.40 16.49
CA LYS A 192 -10.80 25.82 15.67
C LYS A 192 -10.13 24.65 14.94
N SER A 193 -10.39 23.43 15.37
CA SER A 193 -9.79 22.20 14.84
C SER A 193 -10.70 21.45 13.87
N GLU A 194 -11.90 21.97 13.55
CA GLU A 194 -12.80 21.38 12.55
C GLU A 194 -12.06 21.15 11.23
N GLY A 195 -12.20 19.98 10.65
CA GLY A 195 -11.56 19.62 9.39
C GLY A 195 -10.04 19.35 9.46
N SER A 196 -9.40 19.46 10.63
CA SER A 196 -8.02 19.05 10.80
C SER A 196 -7.87 17.52 10.79
N SER A 197 -6.71 17.01 10.38
CA SER A 197 -6.37 15.60 10.52
C SER A 197 -6.20 15.20 12.00
N PRO A 198 -6.49 13.96 12.39
CA PRO A 198 -6.20 13.47 13.74
C PRO A 198 -4.73 13.68 14.12
N PRO A 199 -4.43 13.97 15.41
CA PRO A 199 -3.05 14.09 15.91
C PRO A 199 -2.42 12.70 16.17
N GLU A 200 -2.72 11.76 15.34
CA GLU A 200 -2.20 10.37 15.33
C GLU A 200 -2.32 9.76 13.94
N LEU A 201 -1.58 8.68 13.70
CA LEU A 201 -1.69 7.92 12.45
C LEU A 201 -3.09 7.30 12.33
N TYR A 202 -3.75 7.52 11.20
CA TYR A 202 -5.05 6.89 10.91
C TYR A 202 -4.93 5.39 10.52
N HIS A 203 -3.72 4.85 10.45
CA HIS A 203 -3.45 3.41 10.48
C HIS A 203 -2.39 3.17 11.56
N HIS A 204 -2.60 2.18 12.44
CA HIS A 204 -1.83 1.98 13.66
C HIS A 204 -0.31 2.05 13.48
N TYR A 205 0.24 1.49 12.40
CA TYR A 205 1.66 1.52 12.08
C TYR A 205 2.00 2.42 10.89
N ALA A 206 1.20 2.36 9.83
CA ALA A 206 1.61 2.82 8.52
C ALA A 206 1.16 4.25 8.18
N GLY A 207 0.07 4.75 8.78
CA GLY A 207 -0.53 6.01 8.34
C GLY A 207 -0.81 5.97 6.83
N HIS A 208 -0.27 6.94 6.08
CA HIS A 208 -0.41 7.02 4.62
C HIS A 208 0.32 5.89 3.87
N ASP A 209 1.33 5.30 4.48
CA ASP A 209 2.08 4.18 3.88
C ASP A 209 1.32 2.85 3.90
N ASN A 210 0.07 2.78 4.37
CA ASN A 210 -0.76 1.60 4.17
C ASN A 210 -1.04 1.34 2.68
N ASN A 211 -0.93 2.37 1.82
CA ASN A 211 -0.92 2.22 0.36
C ASN A 211 0.51 2.10 -0.21
N ARG A 212 1.42 1.47 0.52
CA ARG A 212 2.81 1.17 0.12
C ARG A 212 3.21 -0.29 0.42
N ASP A 213 2.25 -1.10 0.87
CA ASP A 213 2.48 -2.47 1.38
C ASP A 213 2.02 -3.58 0.41
N TRP A 214 1.57 -3.25 -0.80
CA TRP A 214 0.89 -4.18 -1.72
C TRP A 214 1.81 -5.23 -2.36
N PHE A 215 3.10 -5.20 -2.13
CA PHE A 215 4.05 -6.22 -2.53
C PHE A 215 4.71 -6.92 -1.34
N MET A 216 4.72 -6.27 -0.17
CA MET A 216 5.40 -6.74 1.03
C MET A 216 4.47 -7.48 1.99
N LEU A 217 3.18 -7.13 2.00
CA LEU A 217 2.13 -7.77 2.79
C LEU A 217 2.44 -7.82 4.29
N ASN A 218 2.93 -6.72 4.84
CA ASN A 218 3.21 -6.59 6.26
C ASN A 218 1.93 -6.43 7.10
N LEU A 219 0.92 -5.77 6.52
CA LEU A 219 -0.30 -5.37 7.22
C LEU A 219 -1.41 -6.43 7.03
N PRO A 220 -2.18 -6.77 8.07
CA PRO A 220 -3.31 -7.70 7.95
C PRO A 220 -4.34 -7.27 6.89
N GLU A 221 -4.53 -5.95 6.72
CA GLU A 221 -5.44 -5.37 5.74
C GLU A 221 -5.01 -5.70 4.30
N THR A 222 -3.74 -5.50 3.97
CA THR A 222 -3.20 -5.85 2.65
C THR A 222 -3.18 -7.34 2.42
N GLN A 223 -2.91 -8.15 3.47
CA GLN A 223 -3.00 -9.61 3.40
C GLN A 223 -4.43 -10.04 3.06
N ALA A 224 -5.45 -9.56 3.78
CA ALA A 224 -6.84 -9.95 3.58
C ALA A 224 -7.32 -9.65 2.15
N ILE A 225 -7.03 -8.46 1.63
CA ILE A 225 -7.43 -8.06 0.28
C ILE A 225 -6.62 -8.79 -0.79
N THR A 226 -5.31 -8.99 -0.59
CA THR A 226 -4.47 -9.78 -1.51
C THR A 226 -4.96 -11.22 -1.64
N LYS A 227 -5.36 -11.84 -0.53
CA LYS A 227 -5.98 -13.17 -0.55
C LYS A 227 -7.28 -13.17 -1.34
N LEU A 228 -8.17 -12.21 -1.09
CA LEU A 228 -9.43 -12.05 -1.83
C LEU A 228 -9.18 -11.95 -3.33
N TYR A 229 -8.16 -11.17 -3.75
CA TYR A 229 -7.91 -10.90 -5.17
C TYR A 229 -7.13 -12.02 -5.86
N TRP A 230 -5.99 -12.44 -5.30
CA TRP A 230 -5.05 -13.29 -6.05
C TRP A 230 -5.10 -14.78 -5.68
N GLN A 231 -5.96 -15.15 -4.74
CA GLN A 231 -6.18 -16.55 -4.37
C GLN A 231 -7.66 -16.96 -4.51
N GLU A 232 -8.59 -16.00 -4.57
CA GLU A 232 -10.01 -16.33 -4.54
C GLU A 232 -10.79 -15.85 -5.79
N TRP A 233 -10.73 -14.55 -6.14
CA TRP A 233 -11.65 -13.96 -7.10
C TRP A 233 -11.05 -13.51 -8.43
N TYR A 234 -9.76 -13.19 -8.50
CA TYR A 234 -9.02 -12.80 -9.70
C TYR A 234 -9.72 -11.68 -10.48
N PRO A 235 -9.91 -10.47 -9.89
CA PRO A 235 -10.64 -9.38 -10.53
C PRO A 235 -9.94 -8.91 -11.81
N GLN A 236 -10.74 -8.59 -12.85
CA GLN A 236 -10.22 -7.97 -14.07
C GLN A 236 -10.01 -6.47 -13.90
N PHE A 237 -10.74 -5.85 -12.95
CA PHE A 237 -10.62 -4.44 -12.60
C PHE A 237 -10.47 -4.27 -11.10
N VAL A 238 -9.52 -3.42 -10.71
CA VAL A 238 -9.34 -2.96 -9.32
C VAL A 238 -9.29 -1.46 -9.32
N TYR A 239 -10.22 -0.82 -8.63
CA TYR A 239 -10.33 0.63 -8.51
C TYR A 239 -10.11 1.08 -7.07
N ASP A 240 -9.10 1.92 -6.86
CA ASP A 240 -8.69 2.55 -5.61
C ASP A 240 -9.16 4.00 -5.61
N VAL A 241 -10.09 4.34 -4.71
CA VAL A 241 -10.76 5.65 -4.67
C VAL A 241 -10.09 6.53 -3.63
N HIS A 242 -9.52 7.64 -4.09
CA HIS A 242 -8.74 8.59 -3.27
C HIS A 242 -9.23 10.02 -3.35
N GLN A 243 -8.71 10.82 -2.41
CA GLN A 243 -8.83 12.27 -2.40
C GLN A 243 -7.45 12.93 -2.26
N MET A 244 -7.27 14.04 -2.94
CA MET A 244 -6.03 14.83 -2.96
C MET A 244 -6.20 16.21 -2.33
N GLY A 245 -5.15 17.05 -2.41
CA GLY A 245 -5.18 18.42 -1.92
C GLY A 245 -6.32 19.28 -2.50
N GLN A 246 -6.74 20.29 -1.76
CA GLN A 246 -7.98 21.06 -1.97
C GLN A 246 -7.93 22.04 -3.15
N THR A 247 -6.75 22.51 -3.58
CA THR A 247 -6.60 23.64 -4.50
C THR A 247 -6.18 23.27 -5.91
N GLY A 248 -5.98 21.97 -6.20
CA GLY A 248 -5.63 21.46 -7.53
C GLY A 248 -6.82 21.27 -8.46
N ALA A 249 -6.67 20.40 -9.48
CA ALA A 249 -7.79 19.90 -10.26
C ALA A 249 -8.86 19.32 -9.35
N ARG A 250 -10.12 19.26 -9.80
CA ARG A 250 -11.19 18.67 -8.98
C ARG A 250 -11.14 17.15 -8.97
N PHE A 251 -10.67 16.56 -10.07
CA PHE A 251 -10.54 15.11 -10.18
C PHE A 251 -9.39 14.73 -11.12
N VAL A 252 -8.48 13.90 -10.66
CA VAL A 252 -7.38 13.34 -11.46
C VAL A 252 -7.63 11.87 -11.69
N ILE A 253 -7.61 11.47 -12.97
CA ILE A 253 -7.90 10.11 -13.42
C ILE A 253 -6.91 9.67 -14.50
N PRO A 254 -6.83 8.36 -14.83
CA PRO A 254 -6.00 7.92 -15.95
C PRO A 254 -6.50 8.47 -17.31
N PRO A 255 -5.67 8.40 -18.38
CA PRO A 255 -4.31 7.85 -18.36
C PRO A 255 -3.38 8.69 -17.53
N PHE A 256 -2.35 8.01 -16.93
CA PHE A 256 -1.34 8.67 -16.12
C PHE A 256 -0.17 9.18 -16.97
N PHE A 257 0.77 9.87 -16.33
CA PHE A 257 1.97 10.38 -16.96
C PHE A 257 3.04 9.29 -17.14
N ASP A 258 4.04 9.54 -17.97
CA ASP A 258 5.16 8.63 -18.19
C ASP A 258 6.20 8.64 -17.02
N PRO A 259 7.04 7.61 -16.90
CA PRO A 259 7.09 6.41 -17.72
C PRO A 259 6.25 5.25 -17.15
N PRO A 260 5.83 4.31 -18.00
CA PRO A 260 5.33 3.03 -17.51
C PRO A 260 6.49 2.10 -17.14
N TYR A 261 6.24 1.18 -16.19
CA TYR A 261 7.17 0.10 -15.90
C TYR A 261 7.17 -0.94 -17.04
N PRO A 262 8.34 -1.42 -17.50
CA PRO A 262 8.43 -2.25 -18.72
C PRO A 262 7.71 -3.60 -18.62
N ARG A 263 7.41 -4.11 -17.41
CA ARG A 263 6.73 -5.40 -17.23
C ARG A 263 5.21 -5.30 -17.24
N ILE A 264 4.66 -4.10 -17.37
CA ILE A 264 3.22 -3.91 -17.54
C ILE A 264 2.85 -4.22 -18.99
N PRO A 265 1.93 -5.18 -19.23
CA PRO A 265 1.47 -5.47 -20.59
C PRO A 265 0.90 -4.21 -21.27
N PRO A 266 1.28 -3.90 -22.52
CA PRO A 266 0.79 -2.69 -23.21
C PRO A 266 -0.74 -2.60 -23.32
N SER A 267 -1.43 -3.74 -23.42
CA SER A 267 -2.89 -3.80 -23.43
C SER A 267 -3.50 -3.29 -22.12
N ILE A 268 -2.89 -3.57 -20.97
CA ILE A 268 -3.33 -3.05 -19.66
C ILE A 268 -3.27 -1.52 -19.65
N LEU A 269 -2.18 -0.92 -20.14
CA LEU A 269 -2.06 0.55 -20.22
C LEU A 269 -3.15 1.17 -21.13
N ARG A 270 -3.52 0.48 -22.23
CA ARG A 270 -4.61 0.94 -23.10
C ARG A 270 -5.98 0.84 -22.43
N GLU A 271 -6.23 -0.23 -21.68
CA GLU A 271 -7.48 -0.38 -20.91
C GLU A 271 -7.57 0.62 -19.74
N VAL A 272 -6.47 0.92 -19.07
CA VAL A 272 -6.37 1.99 -18.04
C VAL A 272 -6.77 3.34 -18.66
N GLY A 273 -6.24 3.68 -19.83
CA GLY A 273 -6.61 4.89 -20.56
C GLY A 273 -8.09 4.93 -20.97
N LEU A 274 -8.61 3.80 -21.48
CA LEU A 274 -10.02 3.70 -21.88
C LEU A 274 -10.98 3.95 -20.69
N VAL A 275 -10.68 3.36 -19.53
CA VAL A 275 -11.45 3.58 -18.30
C VAL A 275 -11.43 5.05 -17.90
N GLY A 276 -10.26 5.69 -17.90
CA GLY A 276 -10.15 7.09 -17.52
C GLY A 276 -10.91 8.04 -18.46
N TYR A 277 -10.80 7.84 -19.77
CA TYR A 277 -11.56 8.65 -20.73
C TYR A 277 -13.08 8.39 -20.66
N LYS A 278 -13.52 7.18 -20.31
CA LYS A 278 -14.94 6.92 -20.03
C LYS A 278 -15.40 7.69 -18.80
N MET A 279 -14.62 7.68 -17.71
CA MET A 279 -14.92 8.50 -16.52
C MET A 279 -15.01 9.99 -16.88
N ALA A 280 -14.02 10.52 -17.62
CA ALA A 280 -13.99 11.91 -18.04
C ALA A 280 -15.24 12.29 -18.88
N ALA A 281 -15.61 11.44 -19.83
CA ALA A 281 -16.78 11.69 -20.69
C ALA A 281 -18.11 11.68 -19.90
N ASP A 282 -18.27 10.75 -18.95
CA ASP A 282 -19.47 10.66 -18.12
C ASP A 282 -19.61 11.85 -17.16
N LEU A 283 -18.47 12.32 -16.59
CA LEU A 283 -18.43 13.51 -15.76
C LEU A 283 -18.77 14.77 -16.58
N GLN A 284 -18.18 14.89 -17.76
CA GLN A 284 -18.48 16.03 -18.67
C GLN A 284 -19.94 16.05 -19.10
N ALA A 285 -20.56 14.90 -19.35
CA ALA A 285 -21.99 14.78 -19.67
C ALA A 285 -22.89 15.29 -18.53
N LYS A 286 -22.39 15.32 -17.30
CA LYS A 286 -23.04 15.90 -16.11
C LYS A 286 -22.62 17.36 -15.85
N ASN A 287 -21.86 17.98 -16.74
CA ASN A 287 -21.30 19.34 -16.59
C ASN A 287 -20.39 19.47 -15.34
N ILE A 288 -19.64 18.42 -14.99
CA ILE A 288 -18.68 18.44 -13.89
C ILE A 288 -17.32 18.86 -14.46
N ALA A 289 -16.88 20.08 -14.12
CA ALA A 289 -15.61 20.68 -14.53
C ALA A 289 -14.43 20.26 -13.62
N GLY A 290 -13.20 20.53 -14.07
CA GLY A 290 -11.98 20.34 -13.30
C GLY A 290 -11.41 18.93 -13.34
N VAL A 291 -11.79 18.12 -14.34
CA VAL A 291 -11.29 16.75 -14.53
C VAL A 291 -10.00 16.77 -15.35
N ALA A 292 -8.93 16.19 -14.82
CA ALA A 292 -7.61 16.14 -15.46
C ALA A 292 -7.13 14.70 -15.69
N THR A 293 -6.51 14.49 -16.84
CA THR A 293 -5.85 13.25 -17.27
C THR A 293 -4.39 13.52 -17.60
N ASN A 294 -3.58 12.49 -17.88
CA ASN A 294 -2.17 12.60 -18.29
C ASN A 294 -1.33 13.46 -17.34
N THR A 295 -1.62 13.40 -16.05
CA THR A 295 -0.96 14.25 -15.05
C THR A 295 -0.58 13.45 -13.79
N THR A 296 0.28 14.04 -12.99
CA THR A 296 0.71 13.68 -11.64
C THR A 296 1.41 12.31 -11.55
N PHE A 297 0.67 11.23 -11.65
CA PHE A 297 1.13 9.86 -11.40
C PHE A 297 1.82 9.27 -12.62
N ASP A 298 2.82 8.40 -12.38
CA ASP A 298 3.29 7.45 -13.41
C ASP A 298 2.83 6.03 -13.09
N THR A 299 3.13 5.07 -13.95
CA THR A 299 2.84 3.65 -13.74
C THR A 299 4.14 2.87 -13.49
N TRP A 300 5.12 3.49 -12.84
CA TRP A 300 6.42 2.86 -12.56
C TRP A 300 6.38 1.98 -11.32
N TRP A 301 6.00 2.54 -10.17
CA TRP A 301 6.17 1.86 -8.90
C TRP A 301 5.13 0.77 -8.63
N HIS A 302 5.62 -0.42 -8.16
CA HIS A 302 4.82 -1.62 -7.95
C HIS A 302 3.95 -1.59 -6.69
N GLY A 303 4.41 -0.96 -5.62
CA GLY A 303 3.88 -1.20 -4.26
C GLY A 303 2.58 -0.49 -3.91
N GLY A 304 1.90 0.18 -4.84
CA GLY A 304 0.59 0.81 -4.64
C GLY A 304 -0.59 -0.09 -4.98
N PHE A 305 -1.74 0.15 -4.38
CA PHE A 305 -2.95 -0.63 -4.61
C PHE A 305 -3.37 -0.64 -6.08
N ARG A 306 -3.31 0.53 -6.75
CA ARG A 306 -3.62 0.64 -8.17
C ARG A 306 -2.63 -0.05 -9.10
N SER A 307 -1.37 -0.22 -8.68
CA SER A 307 -0.30 -0.74 -9.55
C SER A 307 -0.06 -2.24 -9.38
N ALA A 308 -0.27 -2.80 -8.20
CA ALA A 308 -0.17 -4.25 -7.98
C ALA A 308 -1.01 -5.09 -8.96
N PRO A 309 -2.25 -4.70 -9.34
CA PRO A 309 -3.06 -5.43 -10.33
C PRO A 309 -2.40 -5.59 -11.70
N TYR A 310 -1.59 -4.62 -12.16
CA TYR A 310 -0.93 -4.69 -13.47
C TYR A 310 -0.07 -5.96 -13.63
N TYR A 311 0.58 -6.37 -12.55
CA TYR A 311 1.48 -7.52 -12.51
C TYR A 311 0.73 -8.85 -12.33
N HIS A 312 -0.57 -8.78 -12.05
CA HIS A 312 -1.51 -9.89 -12.06
C HIS A 312 -2.43 -9.88 -13.29
N ASN A 313 -2.00 -9.21 -14.37
CA ASN A 313 -2.71 -9.10 -15.65
C ASN A 313 -4.11 -8.47 -15.53
N ALA A 314 -4.34 -7.62 -14.53
CA ALA A 314 -5.59 -6.92 -14.27
C ALA A 314 -5.44 -5.39 -14.45
N VAL A 315 -6.56 -4.72 -14.71
CA VAL A 315 -6.63 -3.26 -14.91
C VAL A 315 -6.73 -2.59 -13.55
N GLY A 316 -5.66 -1.91 -13.13
CA GLY A 316 -5.61 -1.13 -11.90
C GLY A 316 -5.92 0.35 -12.16
N ILE A 317 -6.81 0.95 -11.38
CA ILE A 317 -7.25 2.34 -11.51
C ILE A 317 -7.09 3.03 -10.17
N LEU A 318 -6.65 4.28 -10.20
CA LEU A 318 -6.72 5.23 -9.11
C LEU A 318 -7.40 6.49 -9.62
N SER A 319 -8.19 7.10 -8.78
CA SER A 319 -8.68 8.47 -8.97
C SER A 319 -8.41 9.31 -7.72
N GLU A 320 -8.25 10.60 -7.92
CA GLU A 320 -8.02 11.56 -6.85
C GLU A 320 -9.02 12.70 -6.95
N ALA A 321 -10.02 12.73 -6.06
CA ALA A 321 -10.92 13.86 -5.94
C ALA A 321 -10.31 14.93 -5.04
N ALA A 322 -10.47 16.23 -5.36
CA ALA A 322 -10.06 17.30 -4.46
C ALA A 322 -10.82 17.21 -3.13
N SER A 323 -10.13 17.25 -2.00
CA SER A 323 -10.74 17.16 -0.66
C SER A 323 -11.53 18.41 -0.29
N ALA A 324 -12.52 18.22 0.55
CA ALA A 324 -13.06 19.22 1.46
C ALA A 324 -12.29 19.18 2.82
N ASP A 325 -12.74 19.88 3.84
CA ASP A 325 -12.19 19.74 5.20
C ASP A 325 -12.85 18.55 5.91
N LEU A 326 -12.42 17.34 5.56
CA LEU A 326 -13.09 16.09 5.87
C LEU A 326 -14.54 16.12 5.34
N MET A 327 -15.53 16.17 6.22
CA MET A 327 -16.94 16.30 5.86
C MET A 327 -17.48 17.74 5.98
N SER A 328 -16.62 18.73 6.18
CA SER A 328 -17.01 20.15 6.21
C SER A 328 -16.77 20.81 4.84
N PRO A 329 -17.75 21.56 4.31
CA PRO A 329 -17.59 22.26 3.05
C PRO A 329 -16.54 23.38 3.14
N ILE A 330 -15.87 23.64 2.02
CA ILE A 330 -14.89 24.73 1.88
C ILE A 330 -15.26 25.62 0.70
N THR A 331 -14.77 26.85 0.75
CA THR A 331 -14.77 27.74 -0.43
C THR A 331 -13.34 27.87 -0.93
N VAL A 332 -13.11 27.49 -2.17
CA VAL A 332 -11.80 27.60 -2.84
C VAL A 332 -11.83 28.79 -3.80
N THR A 333 -10.88 29.71 -3.64
CA THR A 333 -10.80 30.90 -4.51
C THR A 333 -9.82 30.67 -5.68
N LYS A 334 -9.96 31.47 -6.75
CA LYS A 334 -8.99 31.45 -7.87
C LYS A 334 -7.57 31.75 -7.40
N GLU A 335 -7.39 32.64 -6.43
CA GLU A 335 -6.07 33.01 -5.89
C GLU A 335 -5.43 31.85 -5.15
N GLN A 336 -6.20 31.02 -4.44
CA GLN A 336 -5.72 29.80 -3.82
C GLN A 336 -5.30 28.76 -4.86
N MET A 337 -6.09 28.63 -5.94
CA MET A 337 -5.76 27.73 -7.06
C MET A 337 -4.53 28.19 -7.83
N GLN A 338 -4.34 29.50 -8.04
CA GLN A 338 -3.13 30.07 -8.68
C GLN A 338 -1.84 29.78 -7.89
N ARG A 339 -1.93 29.66 -6.55
CA ARG A 339 -0.82 29.31 -5.68
C ARG A 339 -0.58 27.80 -5.55
N SER A 340 -1.45 26.99 -6.17
CA SER A 340 -1.26 25.55 -6.20
C SER A 340 0.04 25.20 -6.90
N ARG A 341 0.79 24.23 -6.33
CA ARG A 341 2.03 23.79 -6.96
C ARG A 341 1.71 23.09 -8.26
N PRO A 342 2.45 23.38 -9.36
CA PRO A 342 2.33 22.62 -10.59
C PRO A 342 2.58 21.13 -10.31
N SER A 343 1.81 20.28 -10.95
CA SER A 343 2.06 18.84 -11.00
C SER A 343 2.57 18.43 -12.39
N ARG A 344 3.14 17.24 -12.50
CA ARG A 344 3.57 16.71 -13.80
C ARG A 344 2.39 16.68 -14.75
N GLY A 345 2.55 17.20 -15.96
CA GLY A 345 1.49 17.24 -16.96
C GLY A 345 0.35 18.26 -16.70
N LEU A 346 0.38 19.02 -15.61
CA LEU A 346 -0.60 20.05 -15.28
C LEU A 346 0.12 21.26 -14.68
N ALA A 347 0.36 22.26 -15.52
CA ALA A 347 1.10 23.47 -15.11
C ALA A 347 0.28 24.33 -14.15
N SER A 348 -1.03 24.39 -14.32
CA SER A 348 -1.97 25.13 -13.47
C SER A 348 -3.35 24.50 -13.51
N PRO A 349 -4.07 24.40 -12.41
CA PRO A 349 -5.47 23.94 -12.40
C PRO A 349 -6.44 24.94 -13.05
N LEU A 350 -5.96 26.14 -13.40
CA LEU A 350 -6.73 27.19 -14.07
C LEU A 350 -6.38 27.33 -15.57
N SER A 351 -5.53 26.44 -16.12
CA SER A 351 -5.21 26.43 -17.56
C SER A 351 -5.92 25.28 -18.24
N ALA A 352 -6.71 25.62 -19.26
CA ALA A 352 -7.34 24.61 -20.11
C ALA A 352 -6.35 24.08 -21.15
N ASP A 353 -6.31 22.76 -21.30
CA ASP A 353 -5.59 22.04 -22.35
C ASP A 353 -6.30 20.73 -22.71
N THR A 354 -5.72 19.89 -23.56
CA THR A 354 -6.32 18.62 -23.96
C THR A 354 -6.49 17.63 -22.80
N ALA A 355 -5.62 17.70 -21.81
CA ALA A 355 -5.66 16.84 -20.63
C ALA A 355 -6.61 17.35 -19.53
N HIS A 356 -6.92 18.66 -19.57
CA HIS A 356 -7.79 19.37 -18.63
C HIS A 356 -8.67 20.39 -19.37
N PRO A 357 -9.64 19.96 -20.22
CA PRO A 357 -10.32 20.84 -21.18
C PRO A 357 -11.36 21.78 -20.56
N ASP A 358 -11.91 21.44 -19.40
CA ASP A 358 -12.97 22.18 -18.71
C ASP A 358 -12.52 22.54 -17.29
N VAL A 359 -12.16 23.81 -17.08
CA VAL A 359 -11.54 24.32 -15.85
C VAL A 359 -12.61 24.67 -14.83
N TRP A 360 -12.47 24.20 -13.59
CA TRP A 360 -13.26 24.67 -12.47
C TRP A 360 -12.64 25.96 -11.90
N GLU A 361 -13.43 27.02 -11.89
CA GLU A 361 -12.92 28.37 -11.59
C GLU A 361 -12.97 28.77 -10.09
N GLY A 362 -13.19 27.83 -9.19
CA GLY A 362 -13.36 28.08 -7.76
C GLY A 362 -14.84 28.14 -7.35
N GLY A 363 -15.09 28.25 -6.06
CA GLY A 363 -16.41 28.28 -5.46
C GLY A 363 -16.56 27.36 -4.25
N LEU A 364 -17.81 27.09 -3.89
CA LEU A 364 -18.16 26.19 -2.81
C LEU A 364 -17.90 24.75 -3.23
N TRP A 365 -17.16 24.00 -2.37
CA TRP A 365 -16.80 22.60 -2.57
C TRP A 365 -17.22 21.76 -1.38
N ARG A 366 -18.04 20.74 -1.60
CA ARG A 366 -18.73 19.97 -0.58
C ARG A 366 -18.39 18.48 -0.67
N PRO A 367 -18.57 17.71 0.41
CA PRO A 367 -18.53 16.24 0.37
C PRO A 367 -19.46 15.63 -0.68
N GLN A 368 -20.64 16.24 -0.91
CA GLN A 368 -21.58 15.80 -1.96
C GLN A 368 -21.01 15.91 -3.37
N ASN A 369 -20.23 16.97 -3.66
CA ASN A 369 -19.58 17.12 -4.99
C ASN A 369 -18.54 16.01 -5.19
N ILE A 370 -17.77 15.69 -4.16
CA ILE A 370 -16.78 14.60 -4.17
C ILE A 370 -17.50 13.27 -4.41
N ALA A 371 -18.54 12.97 -3.63
CA ALA A 371 -19.30 11.74 -3.75
C ALA A 371 -19.96 11.56 -5.11
N GLU A 372 -20.49 12.63 -5.72
CA GLU A 372 -21.06 12.60 -7.07
C GLU A 372 -20.03 12.22 -8.13
N ILE A 373 -18.83 12.78 -8.03
CA ILE A 373 -17.70 12.45 -8.91
C ILE A 373 -17.30 10.98 -8.74
N GLU A 374 -17.09 10.54 -7.51
CA GLU A 374 -16.67 9.15 -7.19
C GLU A 374 -17.73 8.12 -7.59
N MET A 375 -19.02 8.40 -7.40
CA MET A 375 -20.12 7.54 -7.84
C MET A 375 -20.16 7.47 -9.37
N THR A 376 -20.02 8.61 -10.07
CA THR A 376 -20.03 8.66 -11.53
C THR A 376 -18.87 7.85 -12.10
N ALA A 377 -17.67 8.00 -11.55
CA ALA A 377 -16.49 7.24 -11.94
C ALA A 377 -16.65 5.73 -11.65
N SER A 378 -17.24 5.36 -10.51
CA SER A 378 -17.54 3.97 -10.16
C SER A 378 -18.53 3.33 -11.15
N ARG A 379 -19.57 4.03 -11.52
CA ARG A 379 -20.53 3.56 -12.53
C ARG A 379 -19.90 3.44 -13.92
N ALA A 380 -19.00 4.36 -14.29
CA ALA A 380 -18.30 4.32 -15.57
C ALA A 380 -17.48 3.03 -15.74
N ILE A 381 -16.77 2.58 -14.70
CA ILE A 381 -16.02 1.30 -14.71
C ILE A 381 -17.00 0.13 -14.82
N LEU A 382 -18.05 0.10 -14.03
CA LEU A 382 -19.03 -0.99 -14.01
C LEU A 382 -19.74 -1.12 -15.37
N SER A 383 -20.17 0.00 -15.97
CA SER A 383 -20.80 0.07 -17.30
C SER A 383 -19.85 -0.46 -18.38
N LEU A 384 -18.58 -0.03 -18.35
CA LEU A 384 -17.56 -0.50 -19.30
C LEU A 384 -17.29 -2.00 -19.15
N ALA A 385 -17.12 -2.48 -17.93
CA ALA A 385 -16.89 -3.88 -17.62
C ALA A 385 -18.06 -4.77 -18.03
N ALA A 386 -19.29 -4.30 -17.88
CA ALA A 386 -20.51 -5.00 -18.27
C ALA A 386 -20.64 -5.07 -19.80
N LYS A 387 -20.51 -3.93 -20.48
CA LYS A 387 -20.70 -3.80 -21.94
C LYS A 387 -19.68 -4.64 -22.72
N TYR A 388 -18.45 -4.67 -22.27
CA TYR A 388 -17.35 -5.37 -22.93
C TYR A 388 -16.90 -6.65 -22.18
N ARG A 389 -17.76 -7.24 -21.37
CA ARG A 389 -17.51 -8.40 -20.51
C ARG A 389 -16.71 -9.52 -21.20
N ALA A 390 -17.18 -9.97 -22.35
CA ALA A 390 -16.54 -11.08 -23.09
C ALA A 390 -15.10 -10.72 -23.54
N ARG A 391 -14.86 -9.46 -23.94
CA ARG A 391 -13.54 -8.96 -24.31
C ARG A 391 -12.61 -8.98 -23.09
N TYR A 392 -13.06 -8.47 -21.94
CA TYR A 392 -12.22 -8.42 -20.74
C TYR A 392 -11.86 -9.80 -20.19
N LEU A 393 -12.82 -10.73 -20.20
CA LEU A 393 -12.53 -12.12 -19.81
C LEU A 393 -11.54 -12.79 -20.77
N ARG A 394 -11.66 -12.55 -22.07
CA ARG A 394 -10.71 -13.06 -23.07
C ARG A 394 -9.32 -12.44 -22.93
N ASN A 395 -9.23 -11.10 -22.82
CA ASN A 395 -7.95 -10.41 -22.62
C ASN A 395 -7.24 -10.91 -21.37
N PHE A 396 -7.98 -11.10 -20.27
CA PHE A 396 -7.43 -11.63 -19.03
C PHE A 396 -6.86 -13.05 -19.22
N TYR A 397 -7.61 -13.95 -19.87
CA TYR A 397 -7.11 -15.28 -20.21
C TYR A 397 -5.86 -15.24 -21.11
N GLU A 398 -5.88 -14.41 -22.15
CA GLU A 398 -4.77 -14.32 -23.12
C GLU A 398 -3.49 -13.78 -22.47
N LEU A 399 -3.60 -12.76 -21.61
CA LEU A 399 -2.46 -12.22 -20.85
C LEU A 399 -1.86 -13.28 -19.92
N ASN A 400 -2.69 -14.00 -19.17
CA ASN A 400 -2.24 -15.10 -18.33
C ASN A 400 -1.62 -16.22 -19.16
N SER A 401 -2.21 -16.56 -20.31
CA SER A 401 -1.67 -17.56 -21.25
C SER A 401 -0.30 -17.15 -21.80
N ALA A 402 -0.13 -15.88 -22.16
CA ALA A 402 1.17 -15.37 -22.60
C ALA A 402 2.23 -15.46 -21.51
N SER A 403 1.83 -15.21 -20.25
CA SER A 403 2.74 -15.31 -19.10
C SER A 403 3.23 -16.73 -18.81
N THR A 404 2.50 -17.76 -19.21
CA THR A 404 2.93 -19.17 -19.02
C THR A 404 3.92 -19.67 -20.08
N LYS A 405 4.17 -18.88 -21.14
CA LYS A 405 5.10 -19.25 -22.20
C LYS A 405 6.54 -18.87 -21.84
N SER A 406 7.48 -19.67 -22.31
CA SER A 406 8.90 -19.32 -22.23
C SER A 406 9.20 -18.06 -23.02
N ASP A 407 10.13 -17.28 -22.52
CA ASP A 407 10.58 -16.03 -23.11
C ASP A 407 12.12 -16.00 -23.08
N PRO A 408 12.81 -15.94 -24.21
CA PRO A 408 14.26 -15.99 -24.27
C PRO A 408 14.94 -14.71 -23.76
N ASP A 409 14.18 -13.62 -23.58
CA ASP A 409 14.71 -12.33 -23.16
C ASP A 409 14.68 -12.12 -21.63
N VAL A 410 14.18 -13.12 -20.90
CA VAL A 410 14.17 -13.15 -19.43
C VAL A 410 14.74 -14.46 -18.91
N PRO A 411 15.20 -14.54 -17.64
CA PRO A 411 15.62 -15.81 -17.04
C PRO A 411 14.52 -16.87 -17.10
N GLN A 412 14.89 -18.15 -17.05
CA GLN A 412 13.91 -19.24 -16.93
C GLN A 412 13.31 -19.29 -15.51
N ALA A 413 14.12 -18.95 -14.51
CA ALA A 413 13.74 -18.97 -13.11
C ALA A 413 14.61 -18.01 -12.26
N TYR A 414 14.20 -17.81 -11.03
CA TYR A 414 15.07 -17.33 -9.95
C TYR A 414 15.33 -18.47 -8.97
N VAL A 415 16.55 -18.55 -8.43
CA VAL A 415 16.88 -19.46 -7.33
C VAL A 415 17.08 -18.69 -6.05
N ILE A 416 16.53 -19.21 -4.98
CA ILE A 416 16.74 -18.75 -3.59
C ILE A 416 17.58 -19.85 -2.94
N THR A 417 18.85 -19.55 -2.65
CA THR A 417 19.83 -20.57 -2.24
C THR A 417 19.59 -21.11 -0.83
N ALA A 418 19.88 -22.39 -0.64
CA ALA A 418 19.93 -23.01 0.68
C ALA A 418 21.13 -22.49 1.52
N GLY A 419 21.04 -22.63 2.83
CA GLY A 419 22.18 -22.36 3.75
C GLY A 419 22.44 -20.89 4.04
N GLN A 420 21.53 -20.00 3.68
CA GLN A 420 21.63 -18.57 3.99
C GLN A 420 21.52 -18.31 5.50
N PRO A 421 22.25 -17.32 6.04
CA PRO A 421 22.29 -17.05 7.49
C PRO A 421 20.97 -16.52 8.06
N ARG A 422 20.05 -16.00 7.21
CA ARG A 422 18.80 -15.36 7.60
C ARG A 422 17.58 -16.17 7.14
N THR A 423 17.46 -17.40 7.62
CA THR A 423 16.42 -18.35 7.21
C THR A 423 14.99 -17.84 7.42
N GLU A 424 14.74 -17.06 8.48
CA GLU A 424 13.42 -16.42 8.70
C GLU A 424 13.08 -15.40 7.61
N ASN A 425 14.06 -14.66 7.08
CA ASN A 425 13.82 -13.75 5.94
C ASN A 425 13.52 -14.53 4.67
N VAL A 426 14.18 -15.67 4.46
CA VAL A 426 13.87 -16.59 3.36
C VAL A 426 12.44 -17.11 3.47
N ALA A 427 12.04 -17.60 4.65
CA ALA A 427 10.68 -18.06 4.89
C ALA A 427 9.65 -16.94 4.63
N ARG A 428 9.94 -15.72 5.08
CA ARG A 428 9.07 -14.56 4.85
C ARG A 428 8.96 -14.22 3.36
N LEU A 429 10.07 -14.25 2.61
CA LEU A 429 10.05 -14.06 1.16
C LEU A 429 9.17 -15.12 0.48
N LEU A 430 9.37 -16.39 0.78
CA LEU A 430 8.56 -17.48 0.21
C LEU A 430 7.07 -17.33 0.52
N GLU A 431 6.74 -16.87 1.72
CA GLU A 431 5.36 -16.61 2.13
C GLU A 431 4.73 -15.46 1.33
N ILE A 432 5.44 -14.34 1.17
CA ILE A 432 5.03 -13.21 0.32
C ILE A 432 4.74 -13.69 -1.10
N LEU A 433 5.67 -14.44 -1.71
CA LEU A 433 5.51 -14.97 -3.07
C LEU A 433 4.24 -15.82 -3.20
N ARG A 434 4.04 -16.75 -2.27
CA ARG A 434 2.84 -17.60 -2.29
C ARG A 434 1.53 -16.81 -2.10
N TRP A 435 1.51 -15.80 -1.24
CA TRP A 435 0.35 -14.94 -1.05
C TRP A 435 0.03 -14.12 -2.30
N GLN A 436 1.03 -13.77 -3.08
CA GLN A 436 0.91 -13.16 -4.40
C GLN A 436 0.47 -14.16 -5.50
N GLY A 437 0.22 -15.42 -5.16
CA GLY A 437 -0.14 -16.47 -6.11
C GLY A 437 1.04 -17.03 -6.92
N ILE A 438 2.27 -16.69 -6.55
CA ILE A 438 3.48 -17.13 -7.23
C ILE A 438 3.81 -18.57 -6.82
N GLU A 439 4.11 -19.41 -7.82
CA GLU A 439 4.51 -20.78 -7.61
C GLU A 439 6.00 -20.86 -7.26
N VAL A 440 6.29 -21.59 -6.18
CA VAL A 440 7.66 -21.85 -5.70
C VAL A 440 7.87 -23.34 -5.63
N TYR A 441 9.06 -23.80 -5.99
CA TYR A 441 9.43 -25.22 -6.00
C TYR A 441 10.65 -25.46 -5.12
N GLU A 442 10.59 -26.46 -4.23
CA GLU A 442 11.71 -26.98 -3.46
C GLU A 442 12.53 -27.94 -4.32
N MET A 443 13.84 -27.80 -4.29
CA MET A 443 14.79 -28.68 -4.96
C MET A 443 15.09 -29.90 -4.08
N LYS A 444 14.81 -31.11 -4.58
CA LYS A 444 15.09 -32.37 -3.92
C LYS A 444 16.40 -33.03 -4.37
N ASN A 445 17.03 -32.47 -5.39
CA ASN A 445 18.36 -32.87 -5.89
C ASN A 445 19.15 -31.59 -6.20
N GLU A 446 20.45 -31.71 -6.26
CA GLU A 446 21.35 -30.68 -6.78
C GLU A 446 21.04 -30.42 -8.26
N LEU A 447 21.04 -29.15 -8.65
CA LEU A 447 20.85 -28.74 -10.03
C LEU A 447 22.06 -27.95 -10.51
N TRP A 448 22.35 -28.07 -11.79
CA TRP A 448 23.37 -27.29 -12.47
C TRP A 448 22.71 -26.24 -13.32
N VAL A 449 22.98 -24.95 -13.03
CA VAL A 449 22.33 -23.80 -13.66
C VAL A 449 23.35 -22.82 -14.19
N LYS A 450 22.96 -22.01 -15.19
CA LYS A 450 23.69 -20.82 -15.62
C LYS A 450 23.06 -19.58 -15.02
N HIS A 451 23.84 -18.71 -14.39
CA HIS A 451 23.39 -17.43 -13.85
C HIS A 451 23.33 -16.33 -14.91
N SER A 452 23.97 -16.51 -16.04
CA SER A 452 23.84 -15.66 -17.24
C SER A 452 23.92 -16.52 -18.51
N LYS A 453 23.59 -15.94 -19.65
CA LYS A 453 23.65 -16.64 -20.95
C LYS A 453 25.08 -17.07 -21.35
N THR A 454 26.10 -16.44 -20.81
CA THR A 454 27.52 -16.60 -21.20
C THR A 454 28.37 -17.35 -20.18
N GLU A 455 27.87 -17.56 -18.97
CA GLU A 455 28.60 -18.25 -17.91
C GLU A 455 28.53 -19.78 -18.03
N ASP A 456 29.45 -20.48 -17.35
CA ASP A 456 29.40 -21.93 -17.19
C ASP A 456 28.29 -22.33 -16.20
N PHE A 457 28.02 -23.62 -16.16
CA PHE A 457 27.07 -24.20 -15.22
C PHE A 457 27.65 -24.23 -13.81
N HIS A 458 26.89 -23.74 -12.84
CA HIS A 458 27.20 -23.79 -11.42
C HIS A 458 26.22 -24.73 -10.72
N GLU A 459 26.71 -25.41 -9.70
CA GLU A 459 25.91 -26.27 -8.87
C GLU A 459 25.10 -25.46 -7.86
N ILE A 460 23.80 -25.72 -7.77
CA ILE A 460 22.91 -25.19 -6.74
C ILE A 460 22.57 -26.31 -5.76
N PRO A 461 22.81 -26.10 -4.45
CA PRO A 461 22.69 -27.17 -3.46
C PRO A 461 21.22 -27.54 -3.21
N LEU A 462 21.04 -28.80 -2.80
CA LEU A 462 19.80 -29.35 -2.27
C LEU A 462 19.17 -28.43 -1.21
N GLY A 463 17.84 -28.33 -1.20
CA GLY A 463 17.12 -27.50 -0.25
C GLY A 463 16.98 -26.05 -0.68
N SER A 464 17.53 -25.66 -1.84
CA SER A 464 17.23 -24.37 -2.47
C SER A 464 15.82 -24.36 -3.05
N PHE A 465 15.31 -23.16 -3.36
CA PHE A 465 13.98 -22.98 -3.93
C PHE A 465 14.09 -22.34 -5.32
N LEU A 466 13.25 -22.80 -6.25
CA LEU A 466 13.13 -22.26 -7.61
C LEU A 466 11.79 -21.55 -7.79
N VAL A 467 11.84 -20.42 -8.46
CA VAL A 467 10.67 -19.63 -8.89
C VAL A 467 10.73 -19.53 -10.41
N PHE A 468 10.01 -20.41 -11.10
CA PHE A 468 9.98 -20.41 -12.57
C PHE A 468 9.20 -19.21 -13.09
N LEU A 469 9.60 -18.68 -14.26
CA LEU A 469 8.92 -17.58 -14.92
C LEU A 469 7.78 -18.02 -15.87
N ASN A 470 7.70 -19.29 -16.26
CA ASN A 470 6.62 -19.82 -17.09
C ASN A 470 5.35 -20.14 -16.27
N GLN A 471 4.84 -19.14 -15.55
CA GLN A 471 3.64 -19.18 -14.69
C GLN A 471 2.78 -17.92 -14.92
N PRO A 472 1.48 -17.93 -14.56
CA PRO A 472 0.61 -16.76 -14.75
C PRO A 472 1.15 -15.46 -14.14
N GLN A 473 1.85 -15.56 -13.03
CA GLN A 473 2.44 -14.41 -12.30
C GLN A 473 3.85 -14.02 -12.79
N LYS A 474 4.26 -14.38 -14.02
CA LYS A 474 5.58 -14.03 -14.59
C LYS A 474 5.95 -12.57 -14.35
N ASN A 475 5.06 -11.64 -14.73
CA ASN A 475 5.33 -10.21 -14.62
C ASN A 475 5.53 -9.76 -13.18
N ASN A 476 4.81 -10.36 -12.24
CA ASN A 476 4.97 -10.09 -10.82
C ASN A 476 6.32 -10.60 -10.29
N VAL A 477 6.72 -11.83 -10.66
CA VAL A 477 8.05 -12.36 -10.29
C VAL A 477 9.15 -11.44 -10.80
N LEU A 478 9.11 -11.06 -12.07
CA LEU A 478 10.10 -10.15 -12.66
C LEU A 478 10.15 -8.82 -11.90
N ALA A 479 8.99 -8.18 -11.68
CA ALA A 479 8.92 -6.90 -11.00
C ALA A 479 9.45 -6.94 -9.55
N LEU A 480 9.32 -8.08 -8.85
CA LEU A 480 9.80 -8.25 -7.48
C LEU A 480 11.30 -8.58 -7.39
N PHE A 481 11.85 -9.29 -8.37
CA PHE A 481 13.22 -9.82 -8.28
C PHE A 481 14.25 -9.02 -9.06
N GLU A 482 13.87 -8.43 -10.21
CA GLU A 482 14.83 -7.68 -11.03
C GLU A 482 15.25 -6.37 -10.37
N LYS A 483 16.46 -5.91 -10.70
CA LYS A 483 16.89 -4.55 -10.35
C LYS A 483 16.16 -3.56 -11.24
N GLN A 484 15.49 -2.59 -10.63
CA GLN A 484 14.81 -1.55 -11.38
C GLN A 484 15.83 -0.54 -11.91
N VAL A 485 15.68 -0.16 -13.16
CA VAL A 485 16.44 0.89 -13.82
C VAL A 485 15.46 1.91 -14.38
N TYR A 486 15.22 2.98 -13.63
CA TYR A 486 14.30 4.04 -14.08
C TYR A 486 14.94 4.78 -15.26
N PRO A 487 14.19 5.03 -16.36
CA PRO A 487 14.74 5.65 -17.54
C PRO A 487 15.18 7.10 -17.26
N HIS A 488 16.33 7.48 -17.81
CA HIS A 488 16.76 8.87 -17.78
C HIS A 488 15.90 9.69 -18.75
N ARG A 489 15.09 10.59 -18.21
CA ARG A 489 14.20 11.48 -18.98
C ARG A 489 14.58 12.92 -18.67
N VAL A 490 14.37 13.78 -19.63
CA VAL A 490 14.57 15.24 -19.47
C VAL A 490 13.31 15.98 -19.91
N ASN A 491 13.02 17.07 -19.22
CA ASN A 491 11.96 17.98 -19.59
C ASN A 491 12.37 18.90 -20.77
N GLU A 492 11.46 19.74 -21.24
CA GLU A 492 11.71 20.67 -22.35
C GLU A 492 12.89 21.63 -22.09
N LYS A 493 13.27 21.85 -20.85
CA LYS A 493 14.41 22.68 -20.45
C LYS A 493 15.72 21.90 -20.37
N GLY A 494 15.71 20.58 -20.66
CA GLY A 494 16.88 19.69 -20.54
C GLY A 494 17.20 19.30 -19.09
N GLU A 495 16.31 19.56 -18.12
CA GLU A 495 16.46 19.15 -16.74
C GLU A 495 15.93 17.73 -16.55
N ALA A 496 16.56 16.94 -15.66
CA ALA A 496 16.12 15.58 -15.37
C ALA A 496 14.68 15.57 -14.83
N GLU A 497 13.79 14.81 -15.47
CA GLU A 497 12.46 14.50 -14.95
C GLU A 497 12.59 13.57 -13.75
N GLN A 498 12.12 14.02 -12.60
CA GLN A 498 12.16 13.24 -11.37
C GLN A 498 11.05 12.19 -11.36
N PRO A 499 11.30 10.96 -10.86
CA PRO A 499 10.24 9.98 -10.63
C PRO A 499 9.14 10.55 -9.71
N TYR A 500 7.91 10.08 -9.93
CA TYR A 500 6.78 10.48 -9.09
C TYR A 500 6.90 9.94 -7.65
N ASP A 501 7.25 8.66 -7.52
CA ASP A 501 7.38 7.95 -6.26
C ASP A 501 8.67 7.10 -6.30
N VAL A 502 8.77 6.09 -5.47
CA VAL A 502 9.89 5.15 -5.38
C VAL A 502 10.30 4.61 -6.75
N ALA A 503 11.60 4.63 -7.02
CA ALA A 503 12.16 4.18 -8.29
C ALA A 503 12.73 2.74 -8.24
N GLY A 504 13.11 2.22 -7.06
CA GLY A 504 13.63 0.87 -6.88
C GLY A 504 13.06 0.18 -5.64
N TRP A 505 12.72 -1.13 -5.77
CA TRP A 505 12.08 -1.93 -4.72
C TRP A 505 12.44 -3.42 -4.76
N THR A 506 13.57 -3.80 -5.30
CA THR A 506 14.00 -5.21 -5.47
C THR A 506 13.86 -5.99 -4.17
N LEU A 507 12.85 -6.86 -4.08
CA LEU A 507 12.40 -7.48 -2.84
C LEU A 507 13.48 -8.31 -2.13
N PRO A 508 14.21 -9.23 -2.80
CA PRO A 508 15.25 -10.01 -2.12
C PRO A 508 16.35 -9.12 -1.52
N LEU A 509 16.73 -8.03 -2.21
CA LEU A 509 17.74 -7.10 -1.71
C LEU A 509 17.29 -6.36 -0.45
N GLN A 510 16.04 -5.91 -0.40
CA GLN A 510 15.48 -5.28 0.81
C GLN A 510 15.44 -6.25 1.98
N MET A 511 15.13 -7.51 1.70
CA MET A 511 15.03 -8.55 2.71
C MET A 511 16.39 -9.12 3.13
N GLY A 512 17.46 -8.80 2.43
CA GLY A 512 18.78 -9.40 2.66
C GLY A 512 18.78 -10.90 2.40
N VAL A 513 18.06 -11.34 1.37
CA VAL A 513 17.98 -12.72 0.89
C VAL A 513 18.78 -12.84 -0.41
N GLU A 514 19.67 -13.80 -0.45
CA GLU A 514 20.50 -14.09 -1.61
C GLU A 514 19.69 -14.85 -2.67
N THR A 515 19.67 -14.30 -3.89
CA THR A 515 18.96 -14.88 -5.03
C THR A 515 19.77 -14.70 -6.29
N TYR A 516 19.62 -15.64 -7.24
CA TYR A 516 20.29 -15.58 -8.54
C TYR A 516 19.30 -15.80 -9.67
N GLU A 517 19.57 -15.19 -10.81
CA GLU A 517 18.92 -15.51 -12.07
C GLU A 517 19.34 -16.89 -12.56
N VAL A 518 18.43 -17.59 -13.19
CA VAL A 518 18.68 -18.89 -13.82
C VAL A 518 18.31 -18.78 -15.30
N TRP A 519 19.31 -18.73 -16.16
CA TRP A 519 19.14 -18.60 -17.61
C TRP A 519 19.08 -19.95 -18.33
N ASP A 520 19.66 -21.00 -17.74
CA ASP A 520 19.60 -22.37 -18.24
C ASP A 520 19.71 -23.38 -17.10
N ILE A 521 19.04 -24.50 -17.21
CA ILE A 521 19.08 -25.62 -16.26
C ILE A 521 19.46 -26.87 -17.03
N ARG A 522 20.63 -27.44 -16.68
CA ARG A 522 21.13 -28.64 -17.32
C ARG A 522 20.15 -29.80 -17.10
N GLU A 523 19.70 -30.42 -18.18
CA GLU A 523 18.84 -31.61 -18.16
C GLU A 523 17.54 -31.45 -17.35
N LEU A 524 16.93 -30.24 -17.41
CA LEU A 524 15.72 -29.90 -16.61
C LEU A 524 14.65 -30.99 -16.68
N ASP A 525 14.42 -31.62 -17.83
CA ASP A 525 13.36 -32.62 -17.98
C ASP A 525 13.61 -33.88 -17.14
N LYS A 526 14.87 -34.22 -16.84
CA LYS A 526 15.19 -35.32 -15.93
C LYS A 526 14.87 -34.98 -14.46
N PHE A 527 14.94 -33.70 -14.10
CA PHE A 527 14.77 -33.24 -12.72
C PHE A 527 13.36 -32.73 -12.42
N ARG A 528 12.54 -32.45 -13.44
CA ARG A 528 11.15 -31.92 -13.23
C ARG A 528 10.34 -32.77 -12.24
N GLY A 529 10.46 -34.09 -12.29
CA GLY A 529 9.77 -34.99 -11.38
C GLY A 529 10.29 -34.97 -9.94
N THR A 530 11.45 -34.38 -9.68
CA THR A 530 12.04 -34.27 -8.33
C THR A 530 11.80 -32.90 -7.71
N LEU A 531 11.33 -31.90 -8.49
CA LEU A 531 10.94 -30.61 -7.97
C LEU A 531 9.60 -30.74 -7.25
N LYS A 532 9.55 -30.26 -6.00
CA LYS A 532 8.33 -30.32 -5.21
C LYS A 532 7.75 -28.93 -5.05
N ARG A 533 6.53 -28.73 -5.58
CA ARG A 533 5.81 -27.48 -5.35
C ARG A 533 5.60 -27.26 -3.86
N VAL A 534 5.83 -26.05 -3.41
CA VAL A 534 5.57 -25.62 -2.03
C VAL A 534 4.10 -25.23 -1.90
N ASP A 535 3.25 -26.19 -1.54
CA ASP A 535 1.80 -25.98 -1.44
C ASP A 535 1.40 -25.27 -0.14
N ASN A 536 2.23 -25.37 0.89
CA ASN A 536 2.05 -24.68 2.16
C ASN A 536 3.38 -24.30 2.79
N MET A 537 3.39 -23.34 3.71
CA MET A 537 4.63 -22.86 4.33
C MET A 537 5.27 -23.83 5.31
N ASN A 538 4.52 -24.81 5.86
CA ASN A 538 5.10 -25.82 6.74
C ASN A 538 6.19 -26.62 6.02
N GLN A 539 6.02 -26.91 4.72
CA GLN A 539 7.01 -27.57 3.89
C GLN A 539 8.30 -26.72 3.76
N ALA A 540 8.17 -25.45 3.40
CA ALA A 540 9.31 -24.55 3.28
C ALA A 540 10.02 -24.34 4.62
N ARG A 541 9.28 -24.16 5.70
CA ARG A 541 9.83 -23.99 7.06
C ARG A 541 10.56 -25.25 7.54
N ALA A 542 10.07 -26.44 7.17
CA ALA A 542 10.76 -27.69 7.47
C ALA A 542 12.14 -27.75 6.79
N VAL A 543 12.24 -27.36 5.53
CA VAL A 543 13.52 -27.31 4.79
C VAL A 543 14.49 -26.30 5.41
N LEU A 544 13.97 -25.20 5.93
CA LEU A 544 14.72 -24.12 6.57
C LEU A 544 15.02 -24.39 8.05
N ASN A 545 14.64 -25.55 8.60
CA ASN A 545 14.76 -25.91 10.03
C ASN A 545 14.07 -24.89 10.97
N LEU A 546 12.90 -24.37 10.58
CA LEU A 546 12.11 -23.43 11.33
C LEU A 546 10.85 -24.10 11.91
N ASP A 547 10.21 -23.42 12.88
CA ASP A 547 8.96 -23.87 13.48
C ASP A 547 7.86 -24.00 12.39
N GLN A 548 7.34 -25.22 12.23
CA GLN A 548 6.35 -25.58 11.21
C GLN A 548 4.92 -25.26 11.64
N SER A 549 4.66 -25.02 12.92
CA SER A 549 3.32 -24.71 13.45
C SER A 549 2.93 -23.23 13.31
N ALA A 550 3.83 -22.39 12.75
CA ALA A 550 3.61 -20.97 12.63
C ALA A 550 2.40 -20.65 11.74
N THR A 551 1.57 -19.72 12.19
CA THR A 551 0.50 -19.12 11.38
C THR A 551 1.09 -18.30 10.22
N PRO A 552 0.30 -17.93 9.19
CA PRO A 552 0.76 -17.00 8.16
C PRO A 552 1.33 -15.71 8.77
N PHE A 553 2.45 -15.23 8.22
CA PHE A 553 3.18 -14.04 8.66
C PHE A 553 3.43 -14.00 10.18
N PRO A 554 4.15 -15.01 10.73
CA PRO A 554 4.33 -15.16 12.17
C PRO A 554 5.14 -14.02 12.77
N LYS A 555 4.90 -13.72 14.04
CA LYS A 555 5.79 -12.88 14.84
C LYS A 555 7.13 -13.58 15.01
N LEU A 556 8.22 -12.83 14.85
CA LEU A 556 9.57 -13.33 14.92
C LEU A 556 10.11 -13.35 16.36
N THR A 557 11.19 -14.05 16.57
CA THR A 557 11.83 -14.14 17.90
C THR A 557 12.59 -12.85 18.19
N ASN A 558 12.52 -12.37 19.44
CA ASN A 558 13.32 -11.23 19.90
C ASN A 558 14.81 -11.50 19.70
N PRO A 559 15.51 -10.70 18.89
CA PRO A 559 16.93 -10.90 18.59
C PRO A 559 17.85 -10.37 19.69
N LEU A 560 17.34 -9.57 20.64
CA LEU A 560 18.14 -8.95 21.70
C LEU A 560 18.56 -10.00 22.73
N LYS A 561 19.83 -9.99 23.06
CA LYS A 561 20.43 -10.84 24.12
C LYS A 561 20.32 -10.22 25.50
N THR A 562 20.33 -8.90 25.55
CA THR A 562 20.10 -8.09 26.74
C THR A 562 18.64 -7.62 26.76
N ASN A 563 18.21 -7.12 27.90
CA ASN A 563 16.85 -6.58 28.04
C ASN A 563 16.92 -5.08 28.36
N PRO A 564 17.28 -4.22 27.38
CA PRO A 564 17.36 -2.79 27.61
C PRO A 564 15.97 -2.17 27.79
N LYS A 565 15.88 -1.13 28.61
CA LYS A 565 14.71 -0.27 28.68
C LYS A 565 14.72 0.64 27.45
N ILE A 566 13.86 0.39 26.49
CA ILE A 566 13.78 1.13 25.22
C ILE A 566 12.64 2.13 25.28
N GLY A 567 12.97 3.40 24.99
CA GLY A 567 12.00 4.46 24.73
C GLY A 567 11.95 4.80 23.24
N LEU A 568 10.74 4.82 22.67
CA LEU A 568 10.51 5.28 21.29
C LEU A 568 9.72 6.58 21.35
N TYR A 569 10.32 7.68 20.88
CA TYR A 569 9.65 8.97 20.87
C TYR A 569 8.50 8.98 19.85
N LYS A 570 7.30 9.29 20.33
CA LYS A 570 6.06 9.41 19.58
C LYS A 570 5.59 10.87 19.62
N PRO A 571 5.81 11.68 18.57
CA PRO A 571 5.28 13.04 18.51
C PRO A 571 3.74 13.05 18.45
N PHE A 572 3.12 14.19 18.74
CA PHE A 572 1.70 14.41 18.47
C PHE A 572 1.42 14.60 16.97
N SER A 573 2.39 15.05 16.20
CA SER A 573 2.34 14.99 14.74
C SER A 573 2.38 13.53 14.28
N PRO A 574 1.47 13.07 13.42
CA PRO A 574 1.51 11.70 12.91
C PRO A 574 2.85 11.39 12.22
N SER A 575 3.60 10.40 12.73
CA SER A 575 4.90 9.97 12.21
C SER A 575 4.83 8.54 11.69
N MET A 576 4.92 8.36 10.37
CA MET A 576 4.92 7.03 9.74
C MET A 576 6.17 6.23 10.12
N ASP A 577 7.33 6.87 10.20
CA ASP A 577 8.58 6.21 10.56
C ASP A 577 8.59 5.73 12.02
N GLU A 578 7.95 6.47 12.93
CA GLU A 578 7.71 6.01 14.30
C GLU A 578 6.81 4.78 14.30
N GLY A 579 5.70 4.84 13.53
CA GLY A 579 4.77 3.74 13.41
C GLY A 579 5.39 2.48 12.83
N TRP A 580 6.20 2.59 11.79
CA TRP A 580 6.94 1.46 11.23
C TRP A 580 8.02 0.93 12.18
N THR A 581 8.61 1.78 13.03
CA THR A 581 9.52 1.31 14.10
C THR A 581 8.76 0.47 15.12
N ARG A 582 7.53 0.89 15.52
CA ARG A 582 6.66 0.06 16.36
C ARG A 582 6.33 -1.26 15.68
N PHE A 583 6.00 -1.26 14.38
CA PHE A 583 5.74 -2.47 13.63
C PHE A 583 6.91 -3.47 13.71
N VAL A 584 8.15 -2.99 13.50
CA VAL A 584 9.34 -3.84 13.62
C VAL A 584 9.46 -4.41 15.03
N PHE A 585 9.30 -3.59 16.07
CA PHE A 585 9.42 -4.06 17.45
C PHE A 585 8.34 -5.05 17.82
N ASP A 586 7.10 -4.82 17.44
CA ASP A 586 5.99 -5.74 17.68
C ASP A 586 6.15 -7.05 16.88
N THR A 587 6.70 -6.97 15.66
CA THR A 587 6.99 -8.14 14.83
C THR A 587 8.05 -9.04 15.47
N TYR A 588 9.09 -8.44 16.04
CA TYR A 588 10.18 -9.15 16.72
C TYR A 588 9.97 -9.30 18.24
N LYS A 589 8.80 -8.95 18.76
CA LYS A 589 8.49 -9.03 20.21
C LYS A 589 9.53 -8.30 21.08
N ILE A 590 10.05 -7.19 20.59
CA ILE A 590 10.98 -6.33 21.33
C ILE A 590 10.17 -5.41 22.23
N PRO A 591 10.36 -5.44 23.57
CA PRO A 591 9.62 -4.57 24.48
C PRO A 591 10.12 -3.13 24.37
N TYR A 592 9.21 -2.17 24.29
CA TYR A 592 9.49 -0.74 24.27
C TYR A 592 8.38 0.05 24.95
N ARG A 593 8.64 1.34 25.21
CA ARG A 593 7.63 2.30 25.64
C ARG A 593 7.63 3.53 24.70
N SER A 594 6.44 3.97 24.31
CA SER A 594 6.29 5.26 23.64
C SER A 594 6.53 6.42 24.62
N ILE A 595 7.34 7.37 24.21
CA ILE A 595 7.67 8.58 24.96
C ILE A 595 6.90 9.75 24.32
N SER A 596 6.07 10.42 25.08
CA SER A 596 5.29 11.57 24.62
C SER A 596 6.10 12.88 24.65
N ASN A 597 5.57 13.94 23.98
CA ASN A 597 6.11 15.28 24.11
C ASN A 597 6.22 15.74 25.57
N ASP A 598 5.22 15.41 26.40
CA ASP A 598 5.20 15.76 27.82
C ASP A 598 6.26 15.01 28.64
N ASP A 599 6.53 13.75 28.31
CA ASP A 599 7.62 13.01 28.96
C ASP A 599 8.98 13.65 28.67
N MET A 600 9.20 14.04 27.40
CA MET A 600 10.39 14.76 26.98
C MET A 600 10.53 16.11 27.67
N ARG A 601 9.46 16.93 27.68
CA ARG A 601 9.45 18.27 28.31
C ARG A 601 9.72 18.21 29.82
N ASN A 602 9.28 17.13 30.49
CA ASN A 602 9.40 16.97 31.93
C ASN A 602 10.60 16.13 32.35
N GLY A 603 11.44 15.67 31.39
CA GLY A 603 12.63 14.88 31.66
C GLY A 603 12.35 13.48 32.24
N ARG A 604 11.20 12.88 31.96
CA ARG A 604 10.84 11.52 32.37
C ARG A 604 11.48 10.47 31.45
N LEU A 605 12.83 10.40 31.50
CA LEU A 605 13.64 9.66 30.54
C LEU A 605 14.46 8.53 31.22
N ASP A 606 13.82 7.66 32.00
CA ASP A 606 14.47 6.49 32.65
C ASP A 606 14.54 5.32 31.65
N TYR A 607 15.47 5.41 30.69
CA TYR A 607 15.71 4.42 29.64
C TYR A 607 17.20 4.11 29.50
N ASP A 608 17.54 2.95 28.94
CA ASP A 608 18.89 2.62 28.49
C ASP A 608 19.15 3.19 27.09
N ALA A 609 18.13 3.17 26.22
CA ALA A 609 18.17 3.72 24.87
C ALA A 609 16.88 4.48 24.52
N ILE A 610 17.01 5.61 23.85
CA ILE A 610 15.90 6.36 23.27
C ILE A 610 16.10 6.42 21.76
N ILE A 611 15.00 6.19 21.01
CA ILE A 611 14.99 6.27 19.56
C ILE A 611 14.17 7.48 19.13
N LEU A 612 14.75 8.29 18.23
CA LEU A 612 14.04 9.28 17.42
C LEU A 612 13.92 8.73 16.01
N ALA A 613 12.69 8.49 15.55
CA ALA A 613 12.41 8.10 14.17
C ALA A 613 12.71 9.26 13.20
N ALA A 614 12.52 9.05 11.90
CA ALA A 614 12.86 10.02 10.86
C ALA A 614 11.90 11.22 10.82
N ASP A 615 11.87 12.01 11.86
CA ASP A 615 11.12 13.27 11.96
C ASP A 615 12.08 14.48 11.95
N ASN A 616 11.72 15.53 11.25
CA ASN A 616 12.55 16.73 11.18
C ASN A 616 12.48 17.56 12.47
N GLU A 617 13.45 18.50 12.64
CA GLU A 617 13.55 19.38 13.82
C GLU A 617 12.23 20.12 14.12
N ASN A 618 11.52 20.61 13.10
CA ASN A 618 10.26 21.33 13.30
C ASN A 618 9.17 20.42 13.90
N THR A 619 9.04 19.21 13.41
CA THR A 619 8.11 18.20 13.95
C THR A 619 8.45 17.85 15.40
N ILE A 620 9.74 17.62 15.69
CA ILE A 620 10.18 17.20 17.02
C ILE A 620 10.07 18.35 18.02
N VAL A 621 10.63 19.52 17.68
CA VAL A 621 10.78 20.64 18.64
C VAL A 621 9.54 21.51 18.72
N ASN A 622 8.97 21.88 17.57
CA ASN A 622 7.83 22.80 17.51
C ASN A 622 6.48 22.07 17.48
N GLY A 623 6.38 20.93 16.82
CA GLY A 623 5.18 20.09 16.75
C GLY A 623 3.95 20.75 16.12
N LEU A 624 2.75 20.38 16.59
CA LEU A 624 1.49 20.87 16.06
C LEU A 624 1.16 22.29 16.54
N SER A 625 0.58 23.10 15.64
CA SER A 625 0.22 24.48 15.92
C SER A 625 -0.98 24.61 16.87
N ALA A 626 -0.83 25.38 17.96
CA ALA A 626 -1.93 25.71 18.87
C ALA A 626 -3.06 26.54 18.21
N GLN A 627 -2.82 27.14 17.05
CA GLN A 627 -3.87 27.83 16.28
C GLN A 627 -4.85 26.87 15.62
N ARG A 628 -4.40 25.64 15.33
CA ARG A 628 -5.19 24.63 14.59
C ARG A 628 -5.57 23.41 15.43
N TYR A 629 -4.84 23.14 16.50
CA TYR A 629 -5.06 21.96 17.35
C TYR A 629 -5.42 22.37 18.78
N PRO A 630 -6.16 21.52 19.54
CA PRO A 630 -6.35 21.69 20.97
C PRO A 630 -5.00 21.76 21.71
N ASP A 631 -4.98 22.52 22.80
CA ASP A 631 -3.73 22.79 23.55
C ASP A 631 -3.05 21.51 24.07
N GLU A 632 -3.82 20.47 24.35
CA GLU A 632 -3.36 19.14 24.78
C GLU A 632 -2.51 18.41 23.73
N PHE A 633 -2.65 18.78 22.44
CA PHE A 633 -1.87 18.21 21.31
C PHE A 633 -0.90 19.24 20.72
N ALA A 634 -0.90 20.47 21.19
CA ALA A 634 -0.08 21.53 20.63
C ALA A 634 1.38 21.46 21.08
N GLY A 635 2.28 21.89 20.17
CA GLY A 635 3.70 21.95 20.41
C GLY A 635 4.43 20.62 20.29
N GLY A 636 5.77 20.69 20.20
CA GLY A 636 6.69 19.57 20.23
C GLY A 636 7.36 19.40 21.60
N ILE A 637 8.63 18.92 21.63
CA ILE A 637 9.36 18.76 22.90
C ILE A 637 9.89 20.10 23.44
N GLY A 638 9.99 21.13 22.59
CA GLY A 638 10.57 22.43 22.93
C GLY A 638 12.06 22.35 23.28
N ASP A 639 12.64 23.49 23.63
CA ASP A 639 14.05 23.55 24.06
C ASP A 639 14.27 22.78 25.38
N SER A 640 13.29 22.76 26.30
CA SER A 640 13.38 21.98 27.54
C SER A 640 13.54 20.50 27.29
N GLY A 641 12.78 19.93 26.34
CA GLY A 641 12.91 18.50 25.95
C GLY A 641 14.27 18.22 25.32
N VAL A 642 14.79 19.12 24.50
CA VAL A 642 16.15 18.98 23.92
C VAL A 642 17.21 18.98 25.05
N GLU A 643 17.11 19.85 26.03
CA GLU A 643 18.04 19.87 27.17
C GLU A 643 17.92 18.62 28.06
N HIS A 644 16.72 18.04 28.19
CA HIS A 644 16.57 16.76 28.90
C HIS A 644 17.16 15.60 28.12
N LEU A 645 17.04 15.58 26.75
CA LEU A 645 17.73 14.60 25.92
C LEU A 645 19.25 14.70 26.05
N LYS A 646 19.81 15.93 26.09
CA LYS A 646 21.26 16.12 26.33
C LYS A 646 21.69 15.55 27.68
N LYS A 647 20.98 15.89 28.75
CA LYS A 647 21.25 15.35 30.10
C LYS A 647 21.12 13.82 30.13
N PHE A 648 20.15 13.24 29.43
CA PHE A 648 20.03 11.79 29.31
C PHE A 648 21.29 11.17 28.73
N VAL A 649 21.80 11.73 27.61
CA VAL A 649 23.03 11.23 26.99
C VAL A 649 24.26 11.52 27.88
N ASP A 650 24.38 12.71 28.45
CA ASP A 650 25.48 13.07 29.35
C ASP A 650 25.61 12.11 30.55
N ASN A 651 24.46 11.59 31.01
CA ASN A 651 24.42 10.65 32.15
C ASN A 651 24.67 9.16 31.73
N GLY A 652 24.91 8.90 30.46
CA GLY A 652 25.27 7.57 29.96
C GLY A 652 24.21 6.88 29.11
N GLY A 653 23.08 7.57 28.81
CA GLY A 653 22.04 7.06 27.93
C GLY A 653 22.50 6.98 26.46
N LYS A 654 21.89 6.10 25.71
CA LYS A 654 22.10 5.93 24.26
C LYS A 654 20.98 6.58 23.48
N LEU A 655 21.26 7.55 22.63
CA LEU A 655 20.30 8.18 21.72
C LEU A 655 20.55 7.67 20.31
N ILE A 656 19.54 7.04 19.70
CA ILE A 656 19.56 6.47 18.37
C ILE A 656 18.66 7.32 17.49
N CYS A 657 19.19 7.83 16.37
CA CYS A 657 18.46 8.73 15.47
C CYS A 657 18.43 8.16 14.06
N PHE A 658 17.28 8.24 13.40
CA PHE A 658 17.10 7.80 12.03
C PHE A 658 16.89 9.00 11.09
N ASP A 659 17.66 9.05 10.01
CA ASP A 659 17.56 9.98 8.89
C ASP A 659 17.36 11.45 9.32
N ASP A 660 16.21 12.06 9.04
CA ASP A 660 15.94 13.49 9.30
C ASP A 660 16.14 13.91 10.76
N SER A 661 15.91 13.01 11.73
CA SER A 661 16.11 13.33 13.16
C SER A 661 17.59 13.53 13.52
N CYS A 662 18.51 12.99 12.71
CA CYS A 662 19.94 13.17 12.90
C CYS A 662 20.34 14.65 12.80
N GLU A 663 19.71 15.41 11.90
CA GLU A 663 20.03 16.82 11.66
C GLU A 663 19.79 17.66 12.92
N MET A 664 18.65 17.43 13.60
CA MET A 664 18.34 18.10 14.87
C MET A 664 19.42 17.80 15.91
N VAL A 665 19.83 16.52 16.04
CA VAL A 665 20.84 16.11 17.02
C VAL A 665 22.23 16.66 16.66
N ILE A 666 22.64 16.59 15.40
CA ILE A 666 23.91 17.18 14.94
C ILE A 666 23.98 18.65 15.33
N LYS A 667 22.94 19.42 15.03
CA LYS A 667 22.88 20.86 15.31
C LYS A 667 22.81 21.17 16.81
N ARG A 668 21.86 20.53 17.53
CA ARG A 668 21.57 20.85 18.94
C ARG A 668 22.63 20.32 19.89
N PHE A 669 23.31 19.22 19.57
CA PHE A 669 24.42 18.69 20.38
C PHE A 669 25.79 19.19 19.91
N ASN A 670 25.83 20.08 18.91
CA ASN A 670 27.06 20.65 18.33
C ASN A 670 28.07 19.56 17.94
N LEU A 671 27.59 18.53 17.20
CA LEU A 671 28.45 17.43 16.80
C LEU A 671 29.38 17.84 15.62
N PRO A 672 30.57 17.24 15.54
CA PRO A 672 31.51 17.51 14.46
C PRO A 672 31.14 16.73 13.17
N LEU A 673 29.88 16.83 12.79
CA LEU A 673 29.26 16.15 11.65
C LEU A 673 28.49 17.17 10.80
N ARG A 674 28.40 16.90 9.51
CA ARG A 674 27.61 17.71 8.58
C ARG A 674 26.90 16.80 7.56
N ASN A 675 25.62 17.00 7.33
CA ASN A 675 24.92 16.42 6.20
C ASN A 675 25.30 17.18 4.92
N VAL A 676 26.01 16.50 4.01
CA VAL A 676 26.52 17.11 2.77
C VAL A 676 25.45 17.37 1.72
N LEU A 677 24.28 16.78 1.90
CA LEU A 677 23.15 16.92 0.97
C LEU A 677 22.29 18.15 1.30
N ASN A 678 22.43 18.71 2.50
CA ASN A 678 21.70 19.90 2.90
C ASN A 678 22.09 21.10 2.02
N GLY A 679 21.08 21.81 1.53
CA GLY A 679 21.22 22.98 0.68
C GLY A 679 21.48 22.67 -0.80
N LEU A 680 21.64 21.42 -1.19
CA LEU A 680 21.67 21.05 -2.62
C LEU A 680 20.27 21.22 -3.23
N ALA A 681 20.24 21.84 -4.40
CA ALA A 681 19.02 21.93 -5.18
C ALA A 681 18.62 20.54 -5.74
N ARG A 682 17.33 20.31 -5.96
CA ARG A 682 16.83 19.03 -6.49
C ARG A 682 17.41 18.65 -7.86
N ASN A 683 17.86 19.61 -8.64
CA ASN A 683 18.56 19.36 -9.90
C ASN A 683 20.07 19.07 -9.73
N GLN A 684 20.62 19.16 -8.51
CA GLN A 684 21.98 18.75 -8.16
C GLN A 684 22.00 17.37 -7.54
N PHE A 685 21.08 17.12 -6.59
CA PHE A 685 20.92 15.84 -5.92
C PHE A 685 19.43 15.55 -5.68
N TYR A 686 19.01 14.38 -6.09
CA TYR A 686 17.68 13.86 -5.75
C TYR A 686 17.62 12.33 -5.84
N ASN A 687 17.00 11.70 -4.85
CA ASN A 687 16.70 10.27 -4.87
C ASN A 687 15.31 10.06 -4.21
N PRO A 688 14.30 9.66 -5.00
CA PRO A 688 12.92 9.54 -4.52
C PRO A 688 12.66 8.26 -3.72
N GLY A 689 13.60 7.31 -3.76
CA GLY A 689 13.51 5.99 -3.14
C GLY A 689 14.19 4.96 -4.01
N SER A 690 15.34 4.47 -3.57
CA SER A 690 16.17 3.51 -4.29
C SER A 690 16.99 2.66 -3.32
N LEU A 691 17.49 1.54 -3.80
CA LEU A 691 18.45 0.74 -3.05
C LEU A 691 19.87 1.19 -3.37
N VAL A 692 20.62 1.47 -2.33
CA VAL A 692 22.03 1.89 -2.40
C VAL A 692 22.93 0.92 -1.64
N LYS A 693 24.18 0.85 -2.07
CA LYS A 693 25.21 -0.01 -1.49
C LYS A 693 25.89 0.68 -0.31
N LEU A 694 25.91 0.01 0.83
CA LEU A 694 26.73 0.36 1.98
C LEU A 694 27.95 -0.53 2.05
N LYS A 695 29.11 0.05 2.35
CA LYS A 695 30.32 -0.64 2.84
C LYS A 695 30.27 -0.65 4.36
N VAL A 696 30.27 -1.85 4.95
CA VAL A 696 30.03 -2.06 6.37
C VAL A 696 31.31 -2.52 7.06
N SER A 697 31.65 -1.88 8.17
CA SER A 697 32.72 -2.31 9.08
C SER A 697 32.26 -3.48 9.95
N THR A 698 32.32 -4.68 9.41
CA THR A 698 31.75 -5.92 10.04
C THR A 698 32.38 -6.28 11.39
N ARG A 699 33.52 -5.70 11.74
CA ARG A 699 34.17 -5.84 13.06
C ARG A 699 33.51 -4.98 14.15
N HIS A 700 32.74 -3.97 13.78
CA HIS A 700 32.06 -3.11 14.74
C HIS A 700 30.87 -3.85 15.38
N PRO A 701 30.65 -3.74 16.71
CA PRO A 701 29.55 -4.46 17.38
C PRO A 701 28.17 -4.21 16.73
N TYR A 702 27.88 -2.98 16.27
CA TYR A 702 26.61 -2.63 15.63
C TYR A 702 26.44 -3.25 14.22
N ALA A 703 27.52 -3.74 13.64
CA ALA A 703 27.51 -4.43 12.34
C ALA A 703 27.55 -5.96 12.46
N LYS A 704 27.33 -6.52 13.63
CA LYS A 704 27.35 -7.96 13.85
C LYS A 704 26.31 -8.67 12.99
N GLY A 705 26.72 -9.69 12.23
CA GLY A 705 25.85 -10.43 11.32
C GLY A 705 25.47 -9.68 10.04
N MET A 706 26.10 -8.52 9.77
CA MET A 706 25.95 -7.80 8.51
C MET A 706 26.96 -8.30 7.49
N LEU A 707 26.62 -8.10 6.21
CA LEU A 707 27.54 -8.33 5.10
C LEU A 707 28.42 -7.11 4.90
N GLU A 708 29.64 -7.31 4.38
CA GLU A 708 30.56 -6.21 4.05
C GLU A 708 29.96 -5.22 3.04
N GLU A 709 29.22 -5.73 2.05
CA GLU A 709 28.37 -4.96 1.18
C GLU A 709 26.90 -5.24 1.52
N THR A 710 26.18 -4.22 1.97
CA THR A 710 24.77 -4.35 2.39
C THR A 710 23.90 -3.37 1.62
N PRO A 711 22.84 -3.82 0.95
CA PRO A 711 21.83 -2.93 0.39
C PRO A 711 21.08 -2.18 1.50
N ALA A 712 20.92 -0.87 1.34
CA ALA A 712 20.10 -0.03 2.20
C ALA A 712 19.14 0.81 1.39
N TYR A 713 18.01 1.17 2.00
CA TYR A 713 17.02 2.03 1.36
C TYR A 713 17.36 3.48 1.57
N PHE A 714 17.42 4.24 0.48
CA PHE A 714 17.66 5.68 0.48
C PHE A 714 16.46 6.41 -0.11
N ILE A 715 15.80 7.27 0.65
CA ILE A 715 14.66 8.07 0.21
C ILE A 715 14.79 9.49 0.77
N THR A 716 15.27 10.42 -0.05
CA THR A 716 15.59 11.79 0.39
C THR A 716 16.41 11.82 1.69
N SER A 717 17.24 10.82 1.89
CA SER A 717 17.98 10.55 3.12
C SER A 717 19.24 11.43 3.22
N SER A 718 20.05 11.21 4.25
CA SER A 718 21.23 12.02 4.61
C SER A 718 22.55 11.36 4.19
N ALA A 719 23.64 12.10 4.23
CA ALA A 719 25.01 11.60 4.07
C ALA A 719 25.98 12.49 4.86
N PHE A 720 26.84 11.88 5.71
CA PHE A 720 27.62 12.65 6.67
C PHE A 720 29.09 12.83 6.26
N ASP A 721 29.57 14.10 6.32
CA ASP A 721 30.97 14.39 6.47
C ASP A 721 31.32 14.48 7.95
N ILE A 722 32.55 14.07 8.28
CA ILE A 722 33.10 14.06 9.64
C ILE A 722 34.28 14.98 9.69
N ALA A 723 34.36 15.90 10.67
CA ALA A 723 35.49 16.77 10.84
C ALA A 723 36.77 15.96 11.17
N ALA A 724 37.95 16.40 10.68
CA ALA A 724 39.17 15.61 10.72
C ALA A 724 39.59 15.17 12.13
N ASP A 725 39.31 15.96 13.17
CA ASP A 725 39.71 15.69 14.54
C ASP A 725 38.58 15.09 15.39
N ALA A 726 37.51 14.67 14.75
CA ALA A 726 36.32 14.16 15.41
C ALA A 726 36.52 12.75 15.98
N ARG A 727 36.10 12.52 17.22
CA ARG A 727 36.01 11.17 17.82
C ARG A 727 34.69 10.51 17.47
N VAL A 728 34.60 10.11 16.22
CA VAL A 728 33.40 9.45 15.64
C VAL A 728 33.83 8.14 15.00
N SER A 729 33.13 7.06 15.32
CA SER A 729 33.31 5.75 14.70
C SER A 729 32.38 5.60 13.50
N VAL A 730 32.91 5.28 12.33
CA VAL A 730 32.12 4.95 11.13
C VAL A 730 31.83 3.46 11.11
N ILE A 731 30.56 3.10 11.16
CA ILE A 731 30.07 1.72 11.12
C ILE A 731 29.76 1.31 9.68
N ALA A 732 29.14 2.21 8.92
CA ALA A 732 28.85 2.02 7.50
C ALA A 732 29.02 3.33 6.73
N GLN A 733 29.43 3.22 5.48
CA GLN A 733 29.53 4.33 4.54
C GLN A 733 28.90 3.95 3.21
N TYR A 734 28.40 4.90 2.45
CA TYR A 734 27.98 4.68 1.08
C TYR A 734 29.20 4.26 0.23
N ALA A 735 29.00 3.43 -0.76
CA ALA A 735 30.09 2.95 -1.62
C ALA A 735 30.82 4.13 -2.29
N ASP A 736 32.13 3.98 -2.53
CA ASP A 736 32.96 5.04 -3.14
C ASP A 736 32.58 5.32 -4.60
N LYS A 737 31.94 4.37 -5.25
CA LYS A 737 31.42 4.42 -6.61
C LYS A 737 30.33 3.37 -6.79
N ASP A 738 29.50 3.56 -7.80
CA ASP A 738 28.42 2.64 -8.15
C ASP A 738 27.54 2.33 -6.91
N ALA A 739 27.18 3.39 -6.17
CA ALA A 739 26.39 3.27 -4.96
C ALA A 739 24.93 2.88 -5.26
N LEU A 740 24.35 3.30 -6.39
CA LEU A 740 23.00 2.91 -6.80
C LEU A 740 22.97 1.43 -7.22
N ILE A 741 22.12 0.64 -6.56
CA ILE A 741 21.91 -0.78 -6.90
C ILE A 741 20.66 -0.98 -7.75
N SER A 742 19.57 -0.31 -7.36
CA SER A 742 18.25 -0.45 -7.99
C SER A 742 17.46 0.84 -7.81
N GLY A 743 16.87 1.35 -8.87
CA GLY A 743 16.07 2.57 -8.86
C GLY A 743 16.64 3.70 -9.70
N TRP A 744 16.69 4.89 -9.14
CA TRP A 744 17.14 6.11 -9.79
C TRP A 744 17.77 7.08 -8.78
N MET A 745 18.84 7.76 -9.20
CA MET A 745 19.50 8.79 -8.41
C MET A 745 20.13 9.84 -9.32
N LEU A 746 19.91 11.10 -9.00
CA LEU A 746 20.64 12.22 -9.58
C LEU A 746 21.74 12.65 -8.60
N GLY A 747 22.97 12.83 -9.08
CA GLY A 747 24.05 13.37 -8.26
C GLY A 747 24.74 12.37 -7.33
N GLU A 748 24.85 11.09 -7.72
CA GLU A 748 25.48 10.01 -6.94
C GLU A 748 26.85 10.42 -6.33
N LYS A 749 27.64 11.23 -7.01
CA LYS A 749 28.93 11.72 -6.54
C LYS A 749 28.91 12.37 -5.15
N TYR A 750 27.76 12.90 -4.71
CA TYR A 750 27.62 13.51 -3.38
C TYR A 750 27.50 12.47 -2.26
N LEU A 751 27.19 11.21 -2.60
CA LEU A 751 27.15 10.09 -1.64
C LEU A 751 28.50 9.39 -1.50
N ASN A 752 29.33 9.40 -2.53
CA ASN A 752 30.52 8.56 -2.64
C ASN A 752 31.42 8.67 -1.39
N GLY A 753 31.62 7.54 -0.69
CA GLY A 753 32.45 7.44 0.50
C GLY A 753 31.95 8.20 1.75
N LYS A 754 30.76 8.80 1.71
CA LYS A 754 30.18 9.50 2.87
C LYS A 754 29.67 8.52 3.92
N ALA A 755 29.79 8.93 5.20
CA ALA A 755 29.30 8.08 6.29
C ALA A 755 27.75 7.96 6.27
N ALA A 756 27.27 6.73 6.45
CA ALA A 756 25.86 6.37 6.47
C ALA A 756 25.38 5.94 7.86
N LEU A 757 26.28 5.39 8.71
CA LEU A 757 26.00 5.03 10.09
C LEU A 757 27.22 5.33 10.94
N VAL A 758 27.03 6.12 11.98
CA VAL A 758 28.12 6.57 12.86
C VAL A 758 27.75 6.45 14.34
N GLU A 759 28.76 6.26 15.19
CA GLU A 759 28.67 6.41 16.64
C GLU A 759 29.55 7.60 17.09
N ALA A 760 28.98 8.52 17.86
CA ALA A 760 29.69 9.60 18.52
C ALA A 760 29.51 9.50 20.04
N SER A 761 30.55 9.84 20.80
CA SER A 761 30.47 9.97 22.26
C SER A 761 30.03 11.37 22.66
N HIS A 762 29.12 11.49 23.63
CA HIS A 762 28.71 12.76 24.21
C HIS A 762 28.49 12.60 25.71
N GLY A 763 29.23 13.34 26.53
CA GLY A 763 29.28 13.09 27.96
C GLY A 763 29.72 11.65 28.26
N LYS A 764 28.92 10.93 29.06
CA LYS A 764 29.11 9.50 29.35
C LYS A 764 28.35 8.57 28.39
N GLY A 765 27.50 9.11 27.55
CA GLY A 765 26.62 8.35 26.67
C GLY A 765 27.07 8.31 25.23
N LYS A 766 26.19 7.81 24.38
CA LYS A 766 26.45 7.55 22.98
C LYS A 766 25.32 8.08 22.10
N LEU A 767 25.70 8.59 20.94
CA LEU A 767 24.82 9.00 19.86
C LEU A 767 25.04 8.06 18.68
N VAL A 768 24.00 7.37 18.22
CA VAL A 768 24.04 6.48 17.05
C VAL A 768 23.17 7.10 15.96
N LEU A 769 23.81 7.56 14.88
CA LEU A 769 23.15 8.31 13.83
C LEU A 769 23.12 7.52 12.53
N PHE A 770 21.91 7.16 12.10
CA PHE A 770 21.65 6.53 10.80
C PHE A 770 21.31 7.62 9.79
N ALA A 771 22.12 7.79 8.76
CA ALA A 771 21.85 8.72 7.67
C ALA A 771 20.72 8.22 6.73
N PHE A 772 20.10 7.11 7.03
CA PHE A 772 19.03 6.47 6.28
C PHE A 772 17.99 5.86 7.23
N ARG A 773 16.88 5.37 6.67
CA ARG A 773 15.80 4.70 7.42
C ARG A 773 16.05 3.19 7.47
N PRO A 774 16.66 2.63 8.53
CA PRO A 774 16.97 1.20 8.58
C PRO A 774 15.74 0.30 8.64
N GLN A 775 14.58 0.86 9.06
CA GLN A 775 13.30 0.17 9.18
C GLN A 775 12.29 0.54 8.08
N HIS A 776 12.73 1.23 7.02
CA HIS A 776 11.85 1.82 6.02
C HIS A 776 10.62 0.96 5.71
N ARG A 777 9.42 1.48 6.01
CA ARG A 777 8.11 0.83 5.79
C ARG A 777 8.00 -0.62 6.30
N GLY A 778 8.80 -1.02 7.29
CA GLY A 778 8.87 -2.42 7.72
C GLY A 778 9.35 -3.39 6.62
N GLN A 779 9.97 -2.90 5.55
CA GLN A 779 10.31 -3.67 4.34
C GLN A 779 11.78 -4.08 4.28
N THR A 780 12.65 -3.34 4.95
CA THR A 780 14.11 -3.48 4.85
C THR A 780 14.67 -4.47 5.88
N PHE A 781 14.18 -5.72 5.86
CA PHE A 781 14.63 -6.78 6.77
C PHE A 781 16.16 -6.98 6.76
N GLY A 782 16.81 -6.66 5.64
CA GLY A 782 18.27 -6.71 5.48
C GLY A 782 19.03 -5.77 6.41
N THR A 783 18.43 -4.63 6.81
CA THR A 783 19.06 -3.60 7.66
C THR A 783 18.55 -3.56 9.09
N PHE A 784 17.48 -4.29 9.45
CA PHE A 784 17.00 -4.36 10.83
C PHE A 784 18.08 -4.78 11.86
N PRO A 785 19.03 -5.69 11.55
CA PRO A 785 20.07 -6.05 12.50
C PRO A 785 20.91 -4.87 13.00
N PHE A 786 21.06 -3.81 12.22
CA PHE A 786 21.73 -2.59 12.70
C PHE A 786 21.00 -1.97 13.89
N ILE A 787 19.65 -1.93 13.84
CA ILE A 787 18.81 -1.42 14.92
C ILE A 787 18.99 -2.30 16.17
N PHE A 788 18.85 -3.63 15.97
CA PHE A 788 18.94 -4.58 17.07
C PHE A 788 20.29 -4.53 17.77
N ASN A 789 21.38 -4.50 17.00
CA ASN A 789 22.73 -4.39 17.52
C ASN A 789 22.97 -3.05 18.23
N ALA A 790 22.40 -1.94 17.73
CA ALA A 790 22.52 -0.65 18.38
C ALA A 790 21.77 -0.58 19.72
N LEU A 791 20.74 -1.40 19.91
CA LEU A 791 19.97 -1.50 21.16
C LEU A 791 20.65 -2.37 22.22
N GLU A 792 21.57 -3.24 21.84
CA GLU A 792 22.32 -4.06 22.82
C GLU A 792 23.15 -3.18 23.77
N LYS A 793 23.25 -3.63 25.05
CA LYS A 793 24.01 -2.92 26.12
C LYS A 793 25.52 -2.98 25.93
#